data_27bc89ba259bee86b73c404f48435a0b
#
_entry.id   27bc89ba259bee86b73c404f48435a0b
#
_cell.length_a   1.000
_cell.length_b   1.000
_cell.length_c   1.000
_cell.angle_alpha   90.00
_cell.angle_beta   90.00
_cell.angle_gamma   90.00
#
_symmetry.space_group_name_H-M   'P 1'
#
loop_
_entity.id
_entity.type
_entity.pdbx_description
1 polymer ?
#
loop_
_entity_poly.entity_id
_entity_poly.type
_entity_poly.pdbx_seq_one_letter_code
_entity_poly.pdbx_strand_id
1 'polypeptide(L)'
;MAALAATAGWGFHRVFPAAELLTVVVPAALVPAVVAALTRNRPLWLALVLDVVLWLAAAVPLYGAFTLAFASDLTNSWQALLTTLLPAPAEPRLLILTHTLVWLAAVTGAETLTRTRLRIAPALPALLVYGVALVLGVDGEGSNLATSAALLVMVGLLLVLREDRPALWLLPVLPAIGVVTLAAALLGPVLPMAREPYDPRRDAELPPPVRVDSVSPLDRVSAWLQIPDRPLFTVKADKPLNWRLAVLDRYDGVRWTSSGRFQPTGGRVPSDAWTGATTTVRQTVTFQGLPGTWLPAADRPVEVKGARGLAADPESGALLTSAATGKGFTYQVTSEVAAPTKDELLHAVPVADPGLTAFPAGPQEKLFRKLAQDATRGADVPIRQAYRLQNFLRTTAKYDITAPPGHSLKALEFFLDTTYRGTSEQFASSFALMARTLGLPARVVVGFRPGQAKDGVYHVRSGDVMAWAEIKFDKLGWRPFYPTPGKSGAKDDHDVVSSAIEESEKLEGEFGQSGASKAKEPAPKGKPVPVAESTSHWWVIAPVVVAAYLLLALVLPWWRRRSRRGATPDARRVMGAWHQACQDLGVVGKHSLTASEIVARHPAVEELQPLAALANHVRYAPDTLPPHAASEAWRYSDA
;
A
#
# COMPACT_ATOMS: atom_id res chain seq x y z
N MET A 1 -10.64 25.89 10.41
CA MET A 1 -9.87 24.71 10.87
C MET A 1 -10.41 23.42 10.29
N ALA A 2 -11.74 23.17 10.34
CA ALA A 2 -12.33 21.97 9.74
C ALA A 2 -11.91 21.76 8.27
N ALA A 3 -12.02 22.80 7.44
CA ALA A 3 -11.60 22.71 6.03
C ALA A 3 -10.10 22.39 5.88
N LEU A 4 -9.24 22.97 6.72
CA LEU A 4 -7.80 22.70 6.70
C LEU A 4 -7.49 21.25 7.09
N ALA A 5 -8.12 20.73 8.17
CA ALA A 5 -7.96 19.35 8.59
C ALA A 5 -8.54 18.35 7.55
N ALA A 6 -9.70 18.68 6.96
CA ALA A 6 -10.29 17.87 5.89
C ALA A 6 -9.42 17.83 4.62
N THR A 7 -8.83 18.98 4.21
CA THR A 7 -7.90 19.03 3.07
C THR A 7 -6.64 18.23 3.35
N ALA A 8 -6.09 18.29 4.57
CA ALA A 8 -4.96 17.46 4.98
C ALA A 8 -5.30 15.97 4.96
N GLY A 9 -6.49 15.60 5.48
CA GLY A 9 -7.01 14.23 5.45
C GLY A 9 -7.29 13.74 4.03
N TRP A 10 -7.71 14.62 3.12
CA TRP A 10 -7.86 14.28 1.70
C TRP A 10 -6.53 13.85 1.05
N GLY A 11 -5.38 14.24 1.58
CA GLY A 11 -4.08 13.74 1.14
C GLY A 11 -3.98 12.21 1.10
N PHE A 12 -4.77 11.50 1.93
CA PHE A 12 -4.84 10.03 1.93
C PHE A 12 -5.63 9.43 0.75
N HIS A 13 -6.12 10.24 -0.21
CA HIS A 13 -6.81 9.72 -1.41
C HIS A 13 -5.91 8.84 -2.30
N ARG A 14 -4.59 8.94 -2.13
CA ARG A 14 -3.62 8.02 -2.76
C ARG A 14 -3.44 6.72 -1.97
N VAL A 15 -3.91 6.67 -0.73
CA VAL A 15 -3.84 5.47 0.12
C VAL A 15 -5.15 4.71 0.11
N PHE A 16 -6.29 5.40 0.13
CA PHE A 16 -7.64 4.80 0.20
C PHE A 16 -8.51 5.26 -0.95
N PRO A 17 -9.53 4.47 -1.34
CA PRO A 17 -10.53 4.90 -2.31
C PRO A 17 -11.26 6.17 -1.82
N ALA A 18 -11.49 7.11 -2.75
CA ALA A 18 -11.98 8.46 -2.43
C ALA A 18 -13.36 8.50 -1.74
N ALA A 19 -14.27 7.60 -2.14
CA ALA A 19 -15.63 7.60 -1.60
C ALA A 19 -15.64 7.23 -0.11
N GLU A 20 -14.94 6.18 0.26
CA GLU A 20 -14.83 5.68 1.64
C GLU A 20 -14.02 6.64 2.52
N LEU A 21 -12.98 7.26 1.96
CA LEU A 21 -12.16 8.23 2.67
C LEU A 21 -12.98 9.45 3.11
N LEU A 22 -13.86 9.98 2.27
CA LEU A 22 -14.70 11.14 2.61
C LEU A 22 -15.63 10.86 3.79
N THR A 23 -16.17 9.66 3.90
CA THR A 23 -17.07 9.27 5.01
C THR A 23 -16.37 9.33 6.37
N VAL A 24 -15.04 9.21 6.39
CA VAL A 24 -14.21 9.21 7.60
C VAL A 24 -13.62 10.59 7.87
N VAL A 25 -13.06 11.25 6.85
CA VAL A 25 -12.34 12.52 6.98
C VAL A 25 -13.26 13.69 7.30
N VAL A 26 -14.44 13.74 6.68
CA VAL A 26 -15.37 14.87 6.87
C VAL A 26 -15.89 14.95 8.30
N PRO A 27 -16.44 13.89 8.91
CA PRO A 27 -16.84 13.94 10.33
C PRO A 27 -15.65 14.20 11.26
N ALA A 28 -14.50 13.56 11.02
CA ALA A 28 -13.30 13.74 11.84
C ALA A 28 -12.77 15.19 11.85
N ALA A 29 -12.99 15.94 10.78
CA ALA A 29 -12.58 17.33 10.70
C ALA A 29 -13.66 18.30 11.24
N LEU A 30 -14.94 18.02 11.02
CA LEU A 30 -16.05 18.93 11.39
C LEU A 30 -16.39 18.87 12.87
N VAL A 31 -16.52 17.67 13.45
CA VAL A 31 -17.01 17.52 14.83
C VAL A 31 -16.10 18.24 15.83
N PRO A 32 -14.77 18.09 15.83
CA PRO A 32 -13.91 18.80 16.76
C PRO A 32 -13.93 20.33 16.56
N ALA A 33 -14.06 20.79 15.33
CA ALA A 33 -14.14 22.21 15.05
C ALA A 33 -15.42 22.84 15.63
N VAL A 34 -16.54 22.10 15.60
CA VAL A 34 -17.81 22.50 16.23
C VAL A 34 -17.68 22.49 17.75
N VAL A 35 -17.08 21.43 18.32
CA VAL A 35 -16.83 21.34 19.77
C VAL A 35 -16.00 22.53 20.25
N ALA A 36 -14.88 22.83 19.60
CA ALA A 36 -14.02 23.96 19.95
C ALA A 36 -14.76 25.31 19.85
N ALA A 37 -15.66 25.48 18.87
CA ALA A 37 -16.48 26.68 18.75
C ALA A 37 -17.48 26.83 19.89
N LEU A 38 -18.13 25.73 20.28
CA LEU A 38 -19.12 25.71 21.37
C LEU A 38 -18.47 25.86 22.75
N THR A 39 -17.28 25.30 22.93
CA THR A 39 -16.56 25.27 24.21
C THR A 39 -15.50 26.38 24.35
N ARG A 40 -15.44 27.34 23.41
CA ARG A 40 -14.41 28.39 23.40
C ARG A 40 -14.29 29.17 24.70
N ASN A 41 -15.41 29.35 25.43
CA ASN A 41 -15.50 30.08 26.72
C ASN A 41 -15.51 29.10 27.92
N ARG A 42 -15.29 27.82 27.71
CA ARG A 42 -15.25 26.80 28.75
C ARG A 42 -13.80 26.35 29.00
N PRO A 43 -13.50 25.73 30.14
CA PRO A 43 -12.17 25.20 30.42
C PRO A 43 -11.77 24.15 29.39
N LEU A 44 -10.48 24.08 29.06
CA LEU A 44 -9.94 23.19 28.01
C LEU A 44 -10.22 21.71 28.29
N TRP A 45 -10.16 21.30 29.57
CA TRP A 45 -10.43 19.89 29.92
C TRP A 45 -11.82 19.42 29.51
N LEU A 46 -12.84 20.30 29.58
CA LEU A 46 -14.21 19.97 29.17
C LEU A 46 -14.29 19.77 27.65
N ALA A 47 -13.62 20.60 26.87
CA ALA A 47 -13.53 20.42 25.41
C ALA A 47 -12.86 19.09 25.08
N LEU A 48 -11.71 18.78 25.69
CA LEU A 48 -10.98 17.54 25.46
C LEU A 48 -11.78 16.29 25.85
N VAL A 49 -12.48 16.33 26.99
CA VAL A 49 -13.34 15.19 27.39
C VAL A 49 -14.46 15.00 26.37
N LEU A 50 -15.10 16.08 25.94
CA LEU A 50 -16.18 15.99 24.94
C LEU A 50 -15.65 15.48 23.60
N ASP A 51 -14.48 15.94 23.15
CA ASP A 51 -13.83 15.46 21.92
C ASP A 51 -13.48 13.98 22.00
N VAL A 52 -12.97 13.49 23.13
CA VAL A 52 -12.69 12.06 23.33
C VAL A 52 -13.98 11.24 23.29
N VAL A 53 -15.04 11.69 23.99
CA VAL A 53 -16.33 11.00 23.99
C VAL A 53 -16.94 10.94 22.58
N LEU A 54 -16.90 12.05 21.86
CA LEU A 54 -17.42 12.11 20.50
C LEU A 54 -16.55 11.33 19.49
N TRP A 55 -15.22 11.32 19.67
CA TRP A 55 -14.33 10.48 18.88
C TRP A 55 -14.66 9.00 19.06
N LEU A 56 -14.85 8.56 20.32
CA LEU A 56 -15.27 7.21 20.64
C LEU A 56 -16.65 6.90 20.03
N ALA A 57 -17.62 7.83 20.16
CA ALA A 57 -18.95 7.66 19.58
C ALA A 57 -18.94 7.60 18.06
N ALA A 58 -18.10 8.37 17.40
CA ALA A 58 -17.93 8.34 15.95
C ALA A 58 -17.18 7.09 15.46
N ALA A 59 -16.28 6.54 16.27
CA ALA A 59 -15.54 5.34 15.93
C ALA A 59 -16.45 4.07 15.98
N VAL A 60 -17.40 3.99 16.91
CA VAL A 60 -18.27 2.82 17.07
C VAL A 60 -19.06 2.44 15.81
N PRO A 61 -19.79 3.34 15.12
CA PRO A 61 -20.51 2.99 13.90
C PRO A 61 -19.58 2.69 12.71
N LEU A 62 -18.36 3.25 12.70
CA LEU A 62 -17.38 3.01 11.63
C LEU A 62 -16.67 1.66 11.82
N TYR A 63 -16.43 1.25 13.07
CA TYR A 63 -15.55 0.13 13.40
C TYR A 63 -16.25 -1.03 14.12
N GLY A 64 -17.59 -0.98 14.25
CA GLY A 64 -18.36 -2.00 14.96
C GLY A 64 -18.30 -1.83 16.48
N ALA A 65 -18.51 -2.93 17.22
CA ALA A 65 -18.58 -2.89 18.68
C ALA A 65 -17.23 -2.51 19.33
N PHE A 66 -17.30 -1.81 20.45
CA PHE A 66 -16.15 -1.51 21.30
C PHE A 66 -15.59 -2.82 21.88
N THR A 67 -14.50 -3.31 21.28
CA THR A 67 -13.81 -4.51 21.73
C THR A 67 -12.36 -4.17 22.10
N LEU A 68 -11.69 -5.05 22.84
CA LEU A 68 -10.25 -4.92 23.09
C LEU A 68 -9.44 -4.89 21.77
N ALA A 69 -9.99 -5.44 20.67
CA ALA A 69 -9.43 -5.37 19.34
C ALA A 69 -9.29 -3.93 18.82
N PHE A 70 -10.18 -2.99 19.21
CA PHE A 70 -10.06 -1.60 18.82
C PHE A 70 -8.74 -0.95 19.27
N ALA A 71 -8.30 -1.21 20.50
CA ALA A 71 -7.05 -0.66 21.02
C ALA A 71 -5.83 -1.29 20.30
N SER A 72 -5.89 -2.59 20.01
CA SER A 72 -4.84 -3.26 19.21
C SER A 72 -4.83 -2.78 17.76
N ASP A 73 -6.00 -2.54 17.15
CA ASP A 73 -6.10 -2.01 15.80
C ASP A 73 -5.53 -0.59 15.70
N LEU A 74 -5.81 0.27 16.69
CA LEU A 74 -5.26 1.63 16.73
C LEU A 74 -3.72 1.63 16.78
N THR A 75 -3.13 0.73 17.57
CA THR A 75 -1.66 0.64 17.70
C THR A 75 -1.00 -0.05 16.52
N ASN A 76 -1.67 -1.04 15.91
CA ASN A 76 -1.12 -1.86 14.83
C ASN A 76 -1.49 -1.36 13.42
N SER A 77 -2.45 -0.44 13.30
CA SER A 77 -2.93 0.07 11.99
C SER A 77 -1.82 0.70 11.15
N TRP A 78 -0.83 1.32 11.78
CA TRP A 78 0.35 1.85 11.10
C TRP A 78 1.13 0.74 10.39
N GLN A 79 1.48 -0.32 11.12
CA GLN A 79 2.21 -1.47 10.58
C GLN A 79 1.37 -2.20 9.52
N ALA A 80 0.06 -2.34 9.77
CA ALA A 80 -0.86 -2.95 8.80
C ALA A 80 -0.92 -2.16 7.49
N LEU A 81 -0.91 -0.81 7.52
CA LEU A 81 -0.87 0.02 6.33
C LEU A 81 0.45 -0.10 5.56
N LEU A 82 1.57 -0.25 6.25
CA LEU A 82 2.87 -0.45 5.62
C LEU A 82 2.99 -1.80 4.90
N THR A 83 2.24 -2.81 5.34
CA THR A 83 2.21 -4.15 4.74
C THR A 83 1.05 -4.35 3.76
N THR A 84 0.31 -3.27 3.42
CA THR A 84 -0.85 -3.30 2.53
C THR A 84 -0.51 -2.66 1.18
N LEU A 85 -0.92 -3.31 0.09
CA LEU A 85 -0.78 -2.77 -1.27
C LEU A 85 -1.75 -1.60 -1.51
N LEU A 86 -1.31 -0.59 -2.25
CA LEU A 86 -2.15 0.56 -2.57
C LEU A 86 -3.01 0.35 -3.83
N PRO A 87 -4.26 0.84 -3.83
CA PRO A 87 -4.96 1.44 -2.71
C PRO A 87 -5.26 0.43 -1.60
N ALA A 88 -5.19 0.87 -0.35
CA ALA A 88 -5.55 0.03 0.79
C ALA A 88 -7.07 -0.24 0.82
N PRO A 89 -7.51 -1.42 1.23
CA PRO A 89 -8.93 -1.69 1.41
C PRO A 89 -9.51 -0.78 2.50
N ALA A 90 -10.73 -0.28 2.29
CA ALA A 90 -11.43 0.56 3.25
C ALA A 90 -11.95 -0.25 4.45
N GLU A 91 -11.07 -1.00 5.08
CA GLU A 91 -11.37 -1.77 6.29
C GLU A 91 -11.24 -0.89 7.54
N PRO A 92 -12.12 -1.07 8.54
CA PRO A 92 -12.10 -0.29 9.78
C PRO A 92 -10.73 -0.23 10.45
N ARG A 93 -10.03 -1.36 10.52
CA ARG A 93 -8.69 -1.49 11.13
C ARG A 93 -7.62 -0.62 10.46
N LEU A 94 -7.77 -0.26 9.18
CA LEU A 94 -6.83 0.58 8.45
C LEU A 94 -7.26 2.05 8.46
N LEU A 95 -8.57 2.32 8.37
CA LEU A 95 -9.13 3.67 8.37
C LEU A 95 -9.01 4.38 9.72
N ILE A 96 -8.91 3.62 10.83
CA ILE A 96 -8.84 4.19 12.18
C ILE A 96 -7.64 5.11 12.37
N LEU A 97 -6.50 4.83 11.75
CA LEU A 97 -5.33 5.70 11.82
C LEU A 97 -5.62 7.06 11.18
N THR A 98 -6.17 7.05 9.97
CA THR A 98 -6.53 8.27 9.25
C THR A 98 -7.59 9.07 10.01
N HIS A 99 -8.65 8.40 10.51
CA HIS A 99 -9.67 9.03 11.34
C HIS A 99 -9.07 9.73 12.56
N THR A 100 -8.24 9.01 13.31
CA THR A 100 -7.60 9.53 14.53
C THR A 100 -6.65 10.67 14.26
N LEU A 101 -5.82 10.58 13.21
CA LEU A 101 -4.89 11.65 12.83
C LEU A 101 -5.62 12.94 12.43
N VAL A 102 -6.68 12.83 11.61
CA VAL A 102 -7.49 13.98 11.18
C VAL A 102 -8.24 14.58 12.37
N TRP A 103 -8.81 13.74 13.25
CA TRP A 103 -9.47 14.19 14.47
C TRP A 103 -8.53 14.97 15.37
N LEU A 104 -7.36 14.42 15.68
CA LEU A 104 -6.34 15.09 16.49
C LEU A 104 -5.88 16.40 15.87
N ALA A 105 -5.71 16.45 14.55
CA ALA A 105 -5.35 17.69 13.85
C ALA A 105 -6.48 18.73 13.95
N ALA A 106 -7.73 18.32 13.84
CA ALA A 106 -8.87 19.21 13.99
C ALA A 106 -9.02 19.74 15.42
N VAL A 107 -8.93 18.87 16.45
CA VAL A 107 -8.95 19.27 17.88
C VAL A 107 -7.82 20.25 18.17
N THR A 108 -6.58 19.83 17.93
CA THR A 108 -5.41 20.65 18.29
C THR A 108 -5.36 21.96 17.50
N GLY A 109 -5.72 21.92 16.21
CA GLY A 109 -5.80 23.11 15.37
C GLY A 109 -6.91 24.07 15.80
N ALA A 110 -8.11 23.56 16.11
CA ALA A 110 -9.24 24.40 16.53
C ALA A 110 -9.02 24.99 17.94
N GLU A 111 -8.53 24.21 18.89
CA GLU A 111 -8.23 24.69 20.25
C GLU A 111 -7.09 25.71 20.24
N THR A 112 -6.04 25.51 19.43
CA THR A 112 -4.97 26.51 19.28
C THR A 112 -5.46 27.77 18.56
N LEU A 113 -6.39 27.66 17.62
CA LEU A 113 -7.02 28.80 16.96
C LEU A 113 -7.81 29.65 17.95
N THR A 114 -8.61 29.03 18.80
CA THR A 114 -9.53 29.71 19.72
C THR A 114 -8.83 30.26 20.97
N ARG A 115 -7.80 29.54 21.47
CA ARG A 115 -7.18 29.85 22.78
C ARG A 115 -5.79 30.48 22.69
N THR A 116 -5.14 30.48 21.53
CA THR A 116 -3.79 31.06 21.39
C THR A 116 -3.74 32.12 20.31
N ARG A 117 -2.71 32.99 20.39
CA ARG A 117 -2.46 34.03 19.39
C ARG A 117 -1.35 33.67 18.40
N LEU A 118 -0.89 32.41 18.43
CA LEU A 118 0.16 31.96 17.53
C LEU A 118 -0.37 31.93 16.10
N ARG A 119 0.33 32.61 15.19
CA ARG A 119 -0.15 32.81 13.81
C ARG A 119 -0.23 31.51 13.02
N ILE A 120 0.83 30.68 13.04
CA ILE A 120 0.99 29.46 12.25
C ILE A 120 0.61 28.22 13.04
N ALA A 121 0.74 28.22 14.38
CA ALA A 121 0.54 27.04 15.22
C ALA A 121 -0.76 26.26 14.96
N PRO A 122 -1.92 26.89 14.67
CA PRO A 122 -3.14 26.15 14.36
C PRO A 122 -3.04 25.29 13.07
N ALA A 123 -2.18 25.67 12.12
CA ALA A 123 -2.02 24.93 10.88
C ALA A 123 -1.06 23.73 11.00
N LEU A 124 -0.14 23.74 11.97
CA LEU A 124 0.90 22.73 12.10
C LEU A 124 0.37 21.29 12.21
N PRO A 125 -0.70 21.00 12.99
CA PRO A 125 -1.22 19.64 13.07
C PRO A 125 -1.74 19.13 11.72
N ALA A 126 -2.44 19.96 10.96
CA ALA A 126 -2.92 19.60 9.63
C ALA A 126 -1.76 19.37 8.64
N LEU A 127 -0.70 20.20 8.71
CA LEU A 127 0.50 20.01 7.89
C LEU A 127 1.23 18.72 8.24
N LEU A 128 1.29 18.34 9.52
CA LEU A 128 1.88 17.07 9.94
C LEU A 128 1.07 15.87 9.40
N VAL A 129 -0.27 15.90 9.50
CA VAL A 129 -1.14 14.85 8.94
C VAL A 129 -0.97 14.75 7.44
N TYR A 130 -0.86 15.89 6.76
CA TYR A 130 -0.60 15.89 5.32
C TYR A 130 0.77 15.30 4.97
N GLY A 131 1.80 15.60 5.76
CA GLY A 131 3.13 14.98 5.62
C GLY A 131 3.08 13.46 5.74
N VAL A 132 2.33 12.94 6.74
CA VAL A 132 2.10 11.49 6.88
C VAL A 132 1.38 10.92 5.66
N ALA A 133 0.35 11.62 5.16
CA ALA A 133 -0.37 11.20 3.96
C ALA A 133 0.52 11.14 2.71
N LEU A 134 1.45 12.09 2.55
CA LEU A 134 2.42 12.08 1.46
C LEU A 134 3.36 10.87 1.53
N VAL A 135 3.89 10.58 2.72
CA VAL A 135 4.81 9.45 2.95
C VAL A 135 4.11 8.12 2.72
N LEU A 136 2.90 7.93 3.24
CA LEU A 136 2.13 6.69 3.06
C LEU A 136 1.57 6.54 1.65
N GLY A 137 1.40 7.61 0.90
CA GLY A 137 0.86 7.63 -0.46
C GLY A 137 1.92 7.64 -1.57
N VAL A 138 3.20 7.36 -1.29
CA VAL A 138 4.31 7.45 -2.28
C VAL A 138 4.00 6.62 -3.53
N ASP A 139 3.62 5.36 -3.40
CA ASP A 139 3.32 4.45 -4.51
C ASP A 139 1.84 4.49 -4.93
N GLY A 140 1.03 5.38 -4.33
CA GLY A 140 -0.39 5.51 -4.66
C GLY A 140 -0.60 6.22 -6.01
N GLU A 141 -1.72 5.92 -6.67
CA GLU A 141 -2.11 6.58 -7.92
C GLU A 141 -2.48 8.05 -7.73
N GLY A 142 -2.35 8.82 -8.80
CA GLY A 142 -2.74 10.22 -8.84
C GLY A 142 -1.66 11.18 -8.32
N SER A 143 -2.05 12.44 -8.12
CA SER A 143 -1.15 13.52 -7.72
C SER A 143 -1.71 14.33 -6.56
N ASN A 144 -0.87 14.64 -5.60
CA ASN A 144 -1.20 15.51 -4.46
C ASN A 144 -1.01 17.02 -4.76
N LEU A 145 -0.68 17.42 -6.00
CA LEU A 145 -0.41 18.82 -6.34
C LEU A 145 -1.61 19.74 -6.04
N ALA A 146 -2.82 19.32 -6.45
CA ALA A 146 -4.03 20.09 -6.18
C ALA A 146 -4.32 20.20 -4.67
N THR A 147 -4.14 19.11 -3.93
CA THR A 147 -4.30 19.08 -2.47
C THR A 147 -3.26 19.96 -1.77
N SER A 148 -1.99 19.93 -2.23
CA SER A 148 -0.93 20.80 -1.73
C SER A 148 -1.26 22.28 -1.96
N ALA A 149 -1.70 22.64 -3.17
CA ALA A 149 -2.13 24.00 -3.51
C ALA A 149 -3.29 24.46 -2.64
N ALA A 150 -4.33 23.61 -2.48
CA ALA A 150 -5.47 23.91 -1.62
C ALA A 150 -5.05 24.11 -0.16
N LEU A 151 -4.15 23.28 0.35
CA LEU A 151 -3.63 23.40 1.71
C LEU A 151 -2.86 24.71 1.91
N LEU A 152 -2.01 25.09 0.96
CA LEU A 152 -1.29 26.36 0.98
C LEU A 152 -2.23 27.56 0.95
N VAL A 153 -3.28 27.54 0.11
CA VAL A 153 -4.32 28.57 0.08
C VAL A 153 -5.04 28.67 1.44
N MET A 154 -5.39 27.53 2.03
CA MET A 154 -6.06 27.49 3.34
C MET A 154 -5.17 28.02 4.47
N VAL A 155 -3.87 27.71 4.46
CA VAL A 155 -2.90 28.28 5.41
C VAL A 155 -2.76 29.78 5.20
N GLY A 156 -2.65 30.24 3.94
CA GLY A 156 -2.61 31.66 3.60
C GLY A 156 -3.86 32.42 4.07
N LEU A 157 -5.05 31.85 3.83
CA LEU A 157 -6.31 32.39 4.32
C LEU A 157 -6.36 32.49 5.85
N LEU A 158 -5.91 31.43 6.55
CA LEU A 158 -5.82 31.43 8.00
C LEU A 158 -4.94 32.56 8.52
N LEU A 159 -3.78 32.81 7.89
CA LEU A 159 -2.86 33.87 8.27
C LEU A 159 -3.47 35.27 8.05
N VAL A 160 -4.12 35.47 6.90
CA VAL A 160 -4.80 36.75 6.57
C VAL A 160 -5.93 37.05 7.57
N LEU A 161 -6.78 36.06 7.85
CA LEU A 161 -7.88 36.21 8.80
C LEU A 161 -7.40 36.48 10.24
N ARG A 162 -6.19 36.01 10.58
CA ARG A 162 -5.60 36.25 11.90
C ARG A 162 -4.91 37.61 12.06
N GLU A 163 -4.57 38.27 10.97
CA GLU A 163 -3.96 39.57 10.98
C GLU A 163 -4.98 40.72 10.84
N ASP A 164 -6.29 40.39 10.86
CA ASP A 164 -7.39 41.35 10.59
C ASP A 164 -7.19 42.16 9.28
N ARG A 165 -6.47 41.54 8.32
CA ARG A 165 -6.23 42.15 7.01
C ARG A 165 -7.40 41.82 6.06
N PRO A 166 -7.74 42.76 5.15
CA PRO A 166 -8.76 42.47 4.14
C PRO A 166 -8.35 41.30 3.26
N ALA A 167 -9.31 40.44 2.86
CA ALA A 167 -9.08 39.25 2.02
C ALA A 167 -8.38 39.56 0.67
N LEU A 168 -8.40 40.86 0.25
CA LEU A 168 -7.65 41.34 -0.92
C LEU A 168 -6.11 41.11 -0.82
N TRP A 169 -5.55 40.94 0.39
CA TRP A 169 -4.15 40.54 0.56
C TRP A 169 -3.83 39.12 0.07
N LEU A 170 -4.83 38.30 -0.20
CA LEU A 170 -4.64 37.00 -0.86
C LEU A 170 -4.41 37.13 -2.37
N LEU A 171 -4.83 38.25 -3.00
CA LEU A 171 -4.69 38.44 -4.44
C LEU A 171 -3.25 38.29 -4.96
N PRO A 172 -2.20 38.87 -4.32
CA PRO A 172 -0.82 38.65 -4.75
C PRO A 172 -0.27 37.27 -4.33
N VAL A 173 -0.86 36.60 -3.31
CA VAL A 173 -0.39 35.29 -2.82
C VAL A 173 -0.89 34.15 -3.72
N LEU A 174 -2.10 34.26 -4.28
CA LEU A 174 -2.66 33.22 -5.16
C LEU A 174 -1.81 32.97 -6.42
N PRO A 175 -1.35 33.99 -7.17
CA PRO A 175 -0.44 33.76 -8.29
C PRO A 175 0.89 33.13 -7.85
N ALA A 176 1.44 33.55 -6.69
CA ALA A 176 2.68 32.97 -6.15
C ALA A 176 2.50 31.48 -5.84
N ILE A 177 1.38 31.08 -5.21
CA ILE A 177 1.05 29.66 -4.99
C ILE A 177 0.91 28.93 -6.33
N GLY A 178 0.25 29.55 -7.33
CA GLY A 178 0.13 28.99 -8.67
C GLY A 178 1.50 28.75 -9.32
N VAL A 179 2.40 29.72 -9.26
CA VAL A 179 3.77 29.62 -9.77
C VAL A 179 4.55 28.50 -9.06
N VAL A 180 4.49 28.45 -7.72
CA VAL A 180 5.18 27.40 -6.93
C VAL A 180 4.60 26.02 -7.26
N THR A 181 3.29 25.90 -7.40
CA THR A 181 2.63 24.62 -7.76
C THR A 181 3.01 24.18 -9.18
N LEU A 182 3.04 25.13 -10.12
CA LEU A 182 3.46 24.87 -11.50
C LEU A 182 4.95 24.50 -11.55
N ALA A 183 5.80 25.22 -10.83
CA ALA A 183 7.23 24.89 -10.73
C ALA A 183 7.43 23.49 -10.13
N ALA A 184 6.70 23.14 -9.06
CA ALA A 184 6.74 21.81 -8.47
C ALA A 184 6.26 20.72 -9.44
N ALA A 185 5.25 21.01 -10.27
CA ALA A 185 4.77 20.08 -11.29
C ALA A 185 5.79 19.84 -12.41
N LEU A 186 6.49 20.89 -12.86
CA LEU A 186 7.44 20.83 -13.97
C LEU A 186 8.83 20.35 -13.51
N LEU A 187 9.32 20.82 -12.38
CA LEU A 187 10.66 20.54 -11.90
C LEU A 187 10.71 19.31 -10.98
N GLY A 188 9.59 19.00 -10.27
CA GLY A 188 9.51 17.88 -9.35
C GLY A 188 9.99 16.56 -9.96
N PRO A 189 9.47 16.12 -11.12
CA PRO A 189 9.88 14.87 -11.75
C PRO A 189 11.36 14.82 -12.17
N VAL A 190 12.02 15.98 -12.33
CA VAL A 190 13.42 16.08 -12.75
C VAL A 190 14.39 16.03 -11.57
N LEU A 191 13.89 16.27 -10.35
CA LEU A 191 14.72 16.23 -9.16
C LEU A 191 15.21 14.81 -8.86
N PRO A 192 16.48 14.63 -8.45
CA PRO A 192 17.03 13.30 -8.13
C PRO A 192 16.20 12.53 -7.10
N MET A 193 15.62 13.22 -6.12
CA MET A 193 14.75 12.65 -5.07
C MET A 193 13.43 12.09 -5.60
N ALA A 194 12.99 12.52 -6.79
CA ALA A 194 11.75 12.03 -7.40
C ALA A 194 11.93 10.71 -8.16
N ARG A 195 13.17 10.34 -8.50
CA ARG A 195 13.46 9.10 -9.22
C ARG A 195 13.34 7.87 -8.33
N GLU A 196 13.72 7.99 -7.07
CA GLU A 196 13.58 6.95 -6.05
C GLU A 196 13.10 7.59 -4.75
N PRO A 197 11.80 7.91 -4.63
CA PRO A 197 11.26 8.43 -3.38
C PRO A 197 11.38 7.37 -2.29
N TYR A 198 11.72 7.81 -1.07
CA TYR A 198 11.74 6.91 0.08
C TYR A 198 10.33 6.39 0.35
N ASP A 199 10.16 5.08 0.27
CA ASP A 199 8.94 4.39 0.67
C ASP A 199 9.20 3.55 1.93
N PRO A 200 8.56 3.89 3.06
CA PRO A 200 8.72 3.17 4.31
C PRO A 200 8.21 1.72 4.26
N ARG A 201 7.44 1.34 3.23
CA ARG A 201 7.00 -0.05 3.01
C ARG A 201 8.16 -0.98 2.66
N ARG A 202 9.23 -0.45 2.05
CA ARG A 202 10.42 -1.24 1.70
C ARG A 202 11.15 -1.75 2.94
N ASP A 203 11.09 -0.98 4.03
CA ASP A 203 11.71 -1.32 5.31
C ASP A 203 10.75 -2.03 6.27
N ALA A 204 9.47 -2.16 5.88
CA ALA A 204 8.48 -2.83 6.71
C ALA A 204 8.70 -4.35 6.69
N GLU A 205 8.73 -4.95 7.86
CA GLU A 205 8.78 -6.39 8.00
C GLU A 205 7.47 -7.00 7.49
N LEU A 206 7.55 -7.66 6.34
CA LEU A 206 6.38 -8.31 5.75
C LEU A 206 5.94 -9.48 6.63
N PRO A 207 4.63 -9.72 6.78
CA PRO A 207 4.15 -10.87 7.53
C PRO A 207 4.73 -12.16 6.95
N PRO A 208 4.98 -13.17 7.79
CA PRO A 208 5.49 -14.46 7.32
C PRO A 208 4.53 -15.03 6.25
N PRO A 209 5.04 -15.83 5.29
CA PRO A 209 4.21 -16.45 4.26
C PRO A 209 3.03 -17.17 4.90
N VAL A 210 1.82 -16.80 4.53
CA VAL A 210 0.62 -17.44 5.02
C VAL A 210 0.57 -18.85 4.43
N ARG A 211 0.60 -19.86 5.27
CA ARG A 211 0.27 -21.24 4.84
C ARG A 211 -1.24 -21.28 4.58
N VAL A 212 -1.61 -21.07 3.34
CA VAL A 212 -3.01 -20.84 2.93
C VAL A 212 -3.86 -22.09 3.04
N ASP A 213 -3.25 -23.25 2.84
CA ASP A 213 -3.93 -24.55 2.87
C ASP A 213 -3.06 -25.65 3.49
N SER A 214 -3.67 -26.54 4.22
CA SER A 214 -3.01 -27.76 4.73
C SER A 214 -2.64 -28.74 3.60
N VAL A 215 -3.30 -28.63 2.43
CA VAL A 215 -3.09 -29.44 1.24
C VAL A 215 -2.58 -28.55 0.12
N SER A 216 -1.44 -28.90 -0.47
CA SER A 216 -0.90 -28.16 -1.62
C SER A 216 -1.90 -28.15 -2.77
N PRO A 217 -2.12 -27.02 -3.47
CA PRO A 217 -2.93 -27.00 -4.69
C PRO A 217 -2.48 -28.02 -5.73
N LEU A 218 -1.20 -28.35 -5.78
CA LEU A 218 -0.65 -29.37 -6.70
C LEU A 218 -1.13 -30.78 -6.34
N ASP A 219 -1.23 -31.12 -5.05
CA ASP A 219 -1.77 -32.39 -4.59
C ASP A 219 -3.25 -32.58 -4.98
N ARG A 220 -3.98 -31.48 -5.17
CA ARG A 220 -5.38 -31.51 -5.61
C ARG A 220 -5.56 -31.81 -7.09
N VAL A 221 -4.54 -31.65 -7.93
CA VAL A 221 -4.61 -31.88 -9.38
C VAL A 221 -5.09 -33.30 -9.65
N SER A 222 -4.44 -34.31 -9.08
CA SER A 222 -4.81 -35.70 -9.26
C SER A 222 -6.21 -36.02 -8.71
N ALA A 223 -6.59 -35.45 -7.57
CA ALA A 223 -7.93 -35.62 -6.99
C ALA A 223 -9.04 -35.02 -7.86
N TRP A 224 -8.83 -33.88 -8.47
CA TRP A 224 -9.78 -33.23 -9.38
C TRP A 224 -9.92 -34.02 -10.69
N LEU A 225 -8.84 -34.57 -11.22
CA LEU A 225 -8.85 -35.39 -12.42
C LEU A 225 -9.63 -36.71 -12.26
N GLN A 226 -9.76 -37.25 -11.04
CA GLN A 226 -10.56 -38.44 -10.75
C GLN A 226 -12.07 -38.17 -10.79
N ILE A 227 -12.51 -36.90 -10.62
CA ILE A 227 -13.93 -36.51 -10.68
C ILE A 227 -14.03 -35.36 -11.71
N PRO A 228 -13.86 -35.63 -13.01
CA PRO A 228 -13.60 -34.59 -14.02
C PRO A 228 -14.79 -33.66 -14.31
N ASP A 229 -16.00 -34.07 -14.02
CA ASP A 229 -17.22 -33.34 -14.43
C ASP A 229 -17.77 -32.37 -13.37
N ARG A 230 -17.09 -32.20 -12.23
CA ARG A 230 -17.54 -31.31 -11.17
C ARG A 230 -17.39 -29.84 -11.62
N PRO A 231 -18.48 -29.04 -11.68
CA PRO A 231 -18.37 -27.63 -12.01
C PRO A 231 -17.66 -26.87 -10.90
N LEU A 232 -16.65 -26.08 -11.26
CA LEU A 232 -15.87 -25.29 -10.30
C LEU A 232 -16.21 -23.82 -10.37
N PHE A 233 -16.14 -23.23 -11.56
CA PHE A 233 -16.46 -21.81 -11.79
C PHE A 233 -16.75 -21.57 -13.27
N THR A 234 -17.30 -20.40 -13.57
CA THR A 234 -17.46 -19.90 -14.93
C THR A 234 -16.69 -18.61 -15.11
N VAL A 235 -16.21 -18.36 -16.32
CA VAL A 235 -15.51 -17.11 -16.68
C VAL A 235 -16.12 -16.53 -17.93
N LYS A 236 -16.55 -15.27 -17.85
CA LYS A 236 -16.86 -14.45 -19.03
C LYS A 236 -15.62 -13.65 -19.37
N ALA A 237 -15.02 -13.92 -20.53
CA ALA A 237 -13.81 -13.25 -21.01
C ALA A 237 -13.83 -13.14 -22.53
N ASP A 238 -13.09 -12.16 -23.08
CA ASP A 238 -13.07 -11.87 -24.52
C ASP A 238 -12.35 -12.94 -25.33
N LYS A 239 -11.45 -13.71 -24.69
CA LYS A 239 -10.68 -14.79 -25.32
C LYS A 239 -10.40 -15.92 -24.34
N PRO A 240 -10.17 -17.15 -24.84
CA PRO A 240 -9.77 -18.28 -23.99
C PRO A 240 -8.39 -18.04 -23.41
N LEU A 241 -8.22 -18.26 -22.10
CA LEU A 241 -6.96 -18.16 -21.38
C LEU A 241 -6.87 -19.25 -20.31
N ASN A 242 -5.67 -19.61 -19.91
CA ASN A 242 -5.47 -20.44 -18.74
C ASN A 242 -5.72 -19.62 -17.47
N TRP A 243 -6.47 -20.19 -16.53
CA TRP A 243 -6.83 -19.56 -15.28
C TRP A 243 -5.85 -20.00 -14.19
N ARG A 244 -4.90 -19.15 -13.84
CA ARG A 244 -3.95 -19.39 -12.75
C ARG A 244 -4.69 -19.43 -11.42
N LEU A 245 -4.38 -20.42 -10.58
CA LEU A 245 -4.90 -20.54 -9.23
C LEU A 245 -3.82 -20.27 -8.19
N ALA A 246 -2.71 -21.02 -8.27
CA ALA A 246 -1.63 -20.95 -7.30
C ALA A 246 -0.26 -21.04 -7.97
N VAL A 247 0.74 -20.44 -7.33
CA VAL A 247 2.13 -20.48 -7.76
C VAL A 247 2.99 -21.08 -6.66
N LEU A 248 3.83 -22.04 -7.03
CA LEU A 248 4.66 -22.84 -6.14
C LEU A 248 6.11 -22.73 -6.61
N ASP A 249 6.94 -22.07 -5.83
CA ASP A 249 8.30 -21.70 -6.19
C ASP A 249 9.38 -22.35 -5.33
N ARG A 250 9.01 -22.95 -4.19
CA ARG A 250 9.92 -23.67 -3.28
C ARG A 250 9.67 -25.18 -3.37
N TYR A 251 10.77 -25.91 -3.44
CA TYR A 251 10.73 -27.38 -3.49
C TYR A 251 11.71 -27.98 -2.50
N ASP A 252 11.22 -28.85 -1.60
CA ASP A 252 12.00 -29.48 -0.55
C ASP A 252 12.48 -30.92 -0.87
N GLY A 253 12.16 -31.42 -2.06
CA GLY A 253 12.42 -32.81 -2.48
C GLY A 253 11.20 -33.72 -2.34
N VAL A 254 10.18 -33.29 -1.64
CA VAL A 254 8.92 -34.02 -1.43
C VAL A 254 7.73 -33.21 -1.97
N ARG A 255 7.70 -31.91 -1.70
CA ARG A 255 6.55 -31.03 -2.00
C ARG A 255 6.98 -29.70 -2.60
N TRP A 256 6.14 -29.20 -3.49
CA TRP A 256 6.15 -27.83 -3.92
C TRP A 256 5.31 -26.97 -2.97
N THR A 257 5.88 -25.85 -2.54
CA THR A 257 5.22 -24.87 -1.67
C THR A 257 5.38 -23.47 -2.25
N SER A 258 4.51 -22.55 -1.83
CA SER A 258 4.61 -21.14 -2.19
C SER A 258 5.41 -20.38 -1.14
N SER A 259 6.35 -19.55 -1.58
CA SER A 259 6.97 -18.51 -0.74
C SER A 259 6.23 -17.17 -0.83
N GLY A 260 5.12 -17.11 -1.55
CA GLY A 260 4.34 -15.90 -1.81
C GLY A 260 3.96 -15.16 -0.53
N ARG A 261 4.13 -13.84 -0.57
CA ARG A 261 3.81 -12.93 0.53
C ARG A 261 2.54 -12.17 0.17
N PHE A 262 1.41 -12.73 0.57
CA PHE A 262 0.10 -12.16 0.29
C PHE A 262 -0.14 -10.92 1.14
N GLN A 263 -0.29 -9.78 0.48
CA GLN A 263 -0.56 -8.50 1.09
C GLN A 263 -2.01 -8.09 0.83
N PRO A 264 -2.74 -7.60 1.83
CA PRO A 264 -4.07 -7.03 1.62
C PRO A 264 -4.03 -5.93 0.55
N THR A 265 -5.09 -5.84 -0.26
CA THR A 265 -5.21 -4.80 -1.29
C THR A 265 -6.66 -4.36 -1.47
N GLY A 266 -6.87 -3.11 -1.80
CA GLY A 266 -8.18 -2.57 -2.19
C GLY A 266 -8.59 -2.89 -3.62
N GLY A 267 -7.89 -3.83 -4.28
CA GLY A 267 -8.25 -4.33 -5.60
C GLY A 267 -7.20 -4.10 -6.68
N ARG A 268 -6.13 -3.37 -6.40
CA ARG A 268 -5.02 -3.21 -7.33
C ARG A 268 -3.89 -4.16 -6.97
N VAL A 269 -3.33 -4.80 -7.97
CA VAL A 269 -2.16 -5.66 -7.84
C VAL A 269 -1.02 -5.01 -8.62
N PRO A 270 0.06 -4.59 -7.95
CA PRO A 270 1.24 -4.06 -8.64
C PRO A 270 1.79 -5.15 -9.57
N SER A 271 2.04 -4.78 -10.80
CA SER A 271 2.68 -5.67 -11.78
C SER A 271 4.19 -5.50 -11.66
N ASP A 272 4.94 -6.61 -11.68
CA ASP A 272 6.39 -6.57 -11.92
C ASP A 272 6.70 -5.74 -13.16
N ALA A 273 7.90 -5.16 -13.20
CA ALA A 273 8.37 -4.22 -14.22
C ALA A 273 8.47 -4.85 -15.64
N TRP A 274 7.35 -5.35 -16.16
CA TRP A 274 7.24 -5.67 -17.57
C TRP A 274 7.17 -4.36 -18.36
N THR A 275 8.12 -4.15 -19.24
CA THR A 275 8.21 -2.95 -20.09
C THR A 275 7.80 -3.21 -21.54
N GLY A 276 7.46 -4.45 -21.89
CA GLY A 276 7.09 -4.85 -23.26
C GLY A 276 5.59 -4.70 -23.56
N ALA A 277 5.19 -5.10 -24.75
CA ALA A 277 3.80 -5.05 -25.20
C ALA A 277 2.91 -6.00 -24.37
N THR A 278 1.76 -5.50 -23.94
CA THR A 278 0.73 -6.29 -23.22
C THR A 278 -0.62 -6.19 -23.91
N THR A 279 -1.43 -7.21 -23.70
CA THR A 279 -2.86 -7.18 -24.07
C THR A 279 -3.68 -7.21 -22.80
N THR A 280 -4.55 -6.22 -22.63
CA THR A 280 -5.47 -6.19 -21.48
C THR A 280 -6.64 -7.14 -21.71
N VAL A 281 -6.93 -7.99 -20.72
CA VAL A 281 -8.06 -8.92 -20.72
C VAL A 281 -8.92 -8.68 -19.50
N ARG A 282 -10.24 -8.50 -19.74
CA ARG A 282 -11.24 -8.39 -18.67
C ARG A 282 -11.94 -9.72 -18.49
N GLN A 283 -12.11 -10.11 -17.23
CA GLN A 283 -12.69 -11.38 -16.83
C GLN A 283 -13.74 -11.16 -15.77
N THR A 284 -14.88 -11.84 -15.86
CA THR A 284 -15.84 -11.94 -14.77
C THR A 284 -15.91 -13.41 -14.37
N VAL A 285 -15.47 -13.71 -13.15
CA VAL A 285 -15.41 -15.07 -12.62
C VAL A 285 -16.57 -15.28 -11.64
N THR A 286 -17.31 -16.38 -11.81
CA THR A 286 -18.42 -16.75 -10.92
C THR A 286 -18.23 -18.18 -10.42
N PHE A 287 -18.14 -18.36 -9.10
CA PHE A 287 -17.95 -19.66 -8.46
C PHE A 287 -19.18 -20.53 -8.55
N GLN A 288 -18.95 -21.82 -8.85
CA GLN A 288 -19.97 -22.87 -8.84
C GLN A 288 -19.71 -23.91 -7.74
N GLY A 289 -18.44 -24.13 -7.38
CA GLY A 289 -18.06 -25.13 -6.39
C GLY A 289 -16.55 -25.26 -6.18
N LEU A 290 -15.77 -24.24 -6.56
CA LEU A 290 -14.33 -24.20 -6.29
C LEU A 290 -14.10 -24.04 -4.78
N PRO A 291 -13.42 -25.01 -4.13
CA PRO A 291 -13.13 -24.92 -2.69
C PRO A 291 -11.87 -24.09 -2.42
N GLY A 292 -11.81 -23.50 -1.23
CA GLY A 292 -10.64 -22.78 -0.74
C GLY A 292 -10.73 -21.27 -0.91
N THR A 293 -9.63 -20.61 -0.65
CA THR A 293 -9.49 -19.14 -0.60
C THR A 293 -8.84 -18.54 -1.86
N TRP A 294 -8.37 -19.39 -2.78
CA TRP A 294 -7.72 -18.98 -4.01
C TRP A 294 -8.71 -18.44 -5.04
N LEU A 295 -8.36 -17.33 -5.67
CA LEU A 295 -9.15 -16.70 -6.72
C LEU A 295 -8.49 -16.90 -8.09
N PRO A 296 -9.12 -17.67 -9.01
CA PRO A 296 -8.61 -17.84 -10.37
C PRO A 296 -8.50 -16.53 -11.14
N ALA A 297 -7.40 -16.33 -11.86
CA ALA A 297 -7.21 -15.20 -12.75
C ALA A 297 -6.32 -15.58 -13.94
N ALA A 298 -6.46 -14.89 -15.07
CA ALA A 298 -5.52 -15.08 -16.18
C ALA A 298 -4.22 -14.32 -15.91
N ASP A 299 -3.11 -14.91 -16.29
CA ASP A 299 -1.75 -14.39 -16.32
C ASP A 299 -1.41 -13.43 -15.16
N ARG A 300 -1.39 -12.11 -15.42
CA ARG A 300 -0.99 -11.08 -14.46
C ARG A 300 -2.17 -10.15 -14.14
N PRO A 301 -2.91 -10.42 -13.06
CA PRO A 301 -3.97 -9.53 -12.62
C PRO A 301 -3.38 -8.18 -12.17
N VAL A 302 -3.98 -7.08 -12.63
CA VAL A 302 -3.61 -5.71 -12.26
C VAL A 302 -4.73 -5.01 -11.47
N GLU A 303 -5.98 -5.43 -11.70
CA GLU A 303 -7.13 -4.89 -10.97
C GLU A 303 -8.15 -6.00 -10.68
N VAL A 304 -8.68 -6.01 -9.46
CA VAL A 304 -9.73 -6.94 -9.00
C VAL A 304 -10.85 -6.15 -8.34
N LYS A 305 -12.09 -6.38 -8.76
CA LYS A 305 -13.29 -5.74 -8.21
C LYS A 305 -14.30 -6.78 -7.71
N GLY A 306 -15.01 -6.47 -6.64
CA GLY A 306 -16.06 -7.32 -6.09
C GLY A 306 -15.61 -8.41 -5.13
N ALA A 307 -14.29 -8.58 -4.91
CA ALA A 307 -13.76 -9.49 -3.90
C ALA A 307 -13.46 -8.73 -2.59
N ARG A 308 -14.09 -9.15 -1.48
CA ARG A 308 -13.79 -8.62 -0.15
C ARG A 308 -12.65 -9.41 0.50
N GLY A 309 -11.89 -8.77 1.40
CA GLY A 309 -10.76 -9.40 2.07
C GLY A 309 -9.71 -9.93 1.07
N LEU A 310 -9.51 -9.18 -0.02
CA LEU A 310 -8.59 -9.51 -1.09
C LEU A 310 -7.14 -9.34 -0.62
N ALA A 311 -6.33 -10.34 -0.89
CA ALA A 311 -4.89 -10.28 -0.76
C ALA A 311 -4.23 -10.77 -2.05
N ALA A 312 -3.13 -10.15 -2.42
CA ALA A 312 -2.36 -10.50 -3.61
C ALA A 312 -0.87 -10.66 -3.28
N ASP A 313 -0.22 -11.55 -3.98
CA ASP A 313 1.23 -11.63 -3.99
C ASP A 313 1.77 -10.90 -5.23
N PRO A 314 2.49 -9.77 -5.06
CA PRO A 314 2.95 -8.96 -6.18
C PRO A 314 3.87 -9.69 -7.15
N GLU A 315 4.67 -10.65 -6.65
CA GLU A 315 5.65 -11.37 -7.48
C GLU A 315 5.00 -12.46 -8.34
N SER A 316 4.03 -13.19 -7.78
CA SER A 316 3.38 -14.29 -8.50
C SER A 316 2.10 -13.88 -9.23
N GLY A 317 1.48 -12.77 -8.83
CA GLY A 317 0.14 -12.38 -9.26
C GLY A 317 -0.97 -13.30 -8.73
N ALA A 318 -0.66 -14.20 -7.79
CA ALA A 318 -1.67 -15.06 -7.18
C ALA A 318 -2.58 -14.25 -6.25
N LEU A 319 -3.86 -14.61 -6.23
CA LEU A 319 -4.90 -13.90 -5.51
C LEU A 319 -5.56 -14.79 -4.46
N LEU A 320 -5.83 -14.22 -3.29
CA LEU A 320 -6.54 -14.86 -2.19
C LEU A 320 -7.68 -13.97 -1.71
N THR A 321 -8.68 -14.59 -1.08
CA THR A 321 -9.70 -13.89 -0.32
C THR A 321 -9.89 -14.51 1.06
N SER A 322 -10.06 -13.67 2.08
CA SER A 322 -10.48 -14.09 3.42
C SER A 322 -12.01 -14.18 3.56
N ALA A 323 -12.76 -13.70 2.56
CA ALA A 323 -14.20 -13.81 2.55
C ALA A 323 -14.65 -15.25 2.23
N ALA A 324 -15.79 -15.65 2.77
CA ALA A 324 -16.38 -16.93 2.42
C ALA A 324 -16.74 -16.97 0.93
N THR A 325 -16.18 -17.92 0.22
CA THR A 325 -16.47 -18.18 -1.20
C THR A 325 -17.49 -19.30 -1.30
N GLY A 326 -18.66 -19.01 -1.85
CA GLY A 326 -19.71 -19.99 -2.09
C GLY A 326 -20.19 -19.95 -3.54
N LYS A 327 -21.14 -20.82 -3.88
CA LYS A 327 -21.81 -20.78 -5.18
C LYS A 327 -22.44 -19.40 -5.42
N GLY A 328 -22.15 -18.79 -6.59
CA GLY A 328 -22.63 -17.47 -6.96
C GLY A 328 -21.69 -16.32 -6.52
N PHE A 329 -20.61 -16.57 -5.77
CA PHE A 329 -19.61 -15.56 -5.51
C PHE A 329 -18.98 -15.11 -6.84
N THR A 330 -19.03 -13.79 -7.09
CA THR A 330 -18.61 -13.20 -8.37
C THR A 330 -17.66 -12.04 -8.15
N TYR A 331 -16.61 -11.98 -8.94
CA TYR A 331 -15.66 -10.87 -8.97
C TYR A 331 -15.17 -10.62 -10.41
N GLN A 332 -14.63 -9.43 -10.63
CA GLN A 332 -14.05 -9.02 -11.91
C GLN A 332 -12.54 -8.88 -11.78
N VAL A 333 -11.81 -9.32 -12.80
CA VAL A 333 -10.36 -9.18 -12.87
C VAL A 333 -10.00 -8.53 -14.21
N THR A 334 -9.13 -7.55 -14.15
CA THR A 334 -8.39 -7.05 -15.31
C THR A 334 -6.99 -7.59 -15.24
N SER A 335 -6.54 -8.30 -16.28
CA SER A 335 -5.20 -8.86 -16.37
C SER A 335 -4.45 -8.29 -17.58
N GLU A 336 -3.14 -8.17 -17.45
CA GLU A 336 -2.24 -7.89 -18.55
C GLU A 336 -1.54 -9.18 -18.99
N VAL A 337 -1.76 -9.56 -20.24
CA VAL A 337 -1.13 -10.72 -20.87
C VAL A 337 0.05 -10.24 -21.69
N ALA A 338 1.25 -10.68 -21.35
CA ALA A 338 2.45 -10.29 -22.03
C ALA A 338 2.52 -10.86 -23.46
N ALA A 339 2.88 -10.03 -24.44
CA ALA A 339 3.02 -10.38 -25.85
C ALA A 339 4.43 -10.02 -26.35
N PRO A 340 5.49 -10.75 -25.91
CA PRO A 340 6.86 -10.45 -26.30
C PRO A 340 7.06 -10.76 -27.78
N THR A 341 7.91 -9.96 -28.42
CA THR A 341 8.39 -10.22 -29.77
C THR A 341 9.39 -11.37 -29.80
N LYS A 342 9.60 -11.96 -30.98
CA LYS A 342 10.60 -13.01 -31.17
C LYS A 342 12.01 -12.57 -30.79
N ASP A 343 12.37 -11.32 -31.12
CA ASP A 343 13.67 -10.76 -30.80
C ASP A 343 13.90 -10.60 -29.29
N GLU A 344 12.90 -10.12 -28.56
CA GLU A 344 12.94 -10.06 -27.10
C GLU A 344 13.11 -11.44 -26.47
N LEU A 345 12.45 -12.48 -27.00
CA LEU A 345 12.59 -13.86 -26.52
C LEU A 345 14.00 -14.42 -26.78
N LEU A 346 14.58 -14.16 -27.95
CA LEU A 346 15.93 -14.62 -28.31
C LEU A 346 17.02 -14.00 -27.43
N HIS A 347 16.84 -12.76 -27.02
CA HIS A 347 17.78 -12.03 -26.17
C HIS A 347 17.42 -12.12 -24.67
N ALA A 348 16.44 -12.98 -24.30
CA ALA A 348 16.01 -13.13 -22.93
C ALA A 348 17.10 -13.73 -22.03
N VAL A 349 17.46 -13.02 -20.97
CA VAL A 349 18.44 -13.46 -19.97
C VAL A 349 17.71 -13.94 -18.73
N PRO A 350 18.00 -15.15 -18.20
CA PRO A 350 17.41 -15.61 -16.96
C PRO A 350 17.83 -14.76 -15.78
N VAL A 351 16.90 -14.51 -14.85
CA VAL A 351 17.21 -13.79 -13.60
C VAL A 351 18.14 -14.63 -12.73
N ALA A 352 19.16 -14.04 -12.17
CA ALA A 352 20.06 -14.73 -11.24
C ALA A 352 19.40 -14.80 -9.84
N ASP A 353 18.65 -15.86 -9.57
CA ASP A 353 18.02 -16.12 -8.26
C ASP A 353 18.38 -17.54 -7.77
N PRO A 354 19.26 -17.65 -6.74
CA PRO A 354 19.65 -18.94 -6.17
C PRO A 354 18.47 -19.74 -5.59
N GLY A 355 17.45 -19.07 -5.08
CA GLY A 355 16.26 -19.74 -4.51
C GLY A 355 15.40 -20.40 -5.58
N LEU A 356 15.33 -19.82 -6.78
CA LEU A 356 14.56 -20.31 -7.90
C LEU A 356 15.32 -21.31 -8.79
N THR A 357 16.63 -21.42 -8.60
CA THR A 357 17.49 -22.42 -9.27
C THR A 357 17.94 -23.53 -8.32
N ALA A 358 17.56 -23.49 -7.04
CA ALA A 358 17.92 -24.50 -6.08
C ALA A 358 17.30 -25.86 -6.44
N PHE A 359 18.14 -26.90 -6.40
CA PHE A 359 17.73 -28.30 -6.49
C PHE A 359 17.97 -28.96 -5.12
N PRO A 360 17.04 -29.75 -4.58
CA PRO A 360 17.27 -30.44 -3.31
C PRO A 360 18.46 -31.40 -3.38
N ALA A 361 19.27 -31.43 -2.32
CA ALA A 361 20.42 -32.33 -2.25
C ALA A 361 19.96 -33.78 -2.31
N GLY A 362 20.53 -34.55 -3.23
CA GLY A 362 20.19 -35.97 -3.40
C GLY A 362 20.81 -36.59 -4.64
N PRO A 363 20.81 -37.94 -4.71
CA PRO A 363 21.37 -38.68 -5.85
C PRO A 363 20.63 -38.42 -7.17
N GLN A 364 19.37 -38.01 -7.10
CA GLN A 364 18.51 -37.74 -8.26
C GLN A 364 18.99 -36.55 -9.09
N GLU A 365 19.70 -35.58 -8.47
CA GLU A 365 20.19 -34.42 -9.21
C GLU A 365 21.01 -34.77 -10.44
N LYS A 366 21.81 -35.84 -10.36
CA LYS A 366 22.64 -36.32 -11.48
C LYS A 366 21.77 -36.75 -12.66
N LEU A 367 20.67 -37.47 -12.40
CA LEU A 367 19.73 -37.91 -13.43
C LEU A 367 19.04 -36.71 -14.09
N PHE A 368 18.47 -35.82 -13.30
CA PHE A 368 17.78 -34.63 -13.83
C PHE A 368 18.73 -33.75 -14.64
N ARG A 369 19.94 -33.51 -14.16
CA ARG A 369 20.96 -32.73 -14.87
C ARG A 369 21.35 -33.39 -16.17
N LYS A 370 21.59 -34.72 -16.21
CA LYS A 370 21.93 -35.47 -17.41
C LYS A 370 20.81 -35.38 -18.44
N LEU A 371 19.57 -35.66 -18.05
CA LEU A 371 18.41 -35.60 -18.96
C LEU A 371 18.22 -34.15 -19.50
N ALA A 372 18.39 -33.14 -18.64
CA ALA A 372 18.28 -31.77 -19.06
C ALA A 372 19.37 -31.37 -20.08
N GLN A 373 20.62 -31.76 -19.84
CA GLN A 373 21.74 -31.53 -20.76
C GLN A 373 21.55 -32.26 -22.09
N ASP A 374 21.09 -33.51 -22.04
CA ASP A 374 20.83 -34.29 -23.26
C ASP A 374 19.68 -33.67 -24.06
N ALA A 375 18.60 -33.29 -23.41
CA ALA A 375 17.44 -32.65 -24.04
C ALA A 375 17.78 -31.29 -24.68
N THR A 376 18.71 -30.54 -24.10
CA THR A 376 19.08 -29.17 -24.55
C THR A 376 20.34 -29.12 -25.39
N ARG A 377 20.89 -30.27 -25.78
CA ARG A 377 22.14 -30.32 -26.56
C ARG A 377 22.06 -29.50 -27.83
N GLY A 378 23.00 -28.51 -27.98
CA GLY A 378 23.03 -27.58 -29.09
C GLY A 378 22.08 -26.39 -28.99
N ALA A 379 21.40 -26.20 -27.85
CA ALA A 379 20.69 -24.95 -27.58
C ALA A 379 21.64 -23.95 -26.94
N ASP A 380 21.91 -22.86 -27.63
CA ASP A 380 22.86 -21.82 -27.28
C ASP A 380 22.27 -20.66 -26.46
N VAL A 381 20.93 -20.50 -26.49
CA VAL A 381 20.23 -19.45 -25.76
C VAL A 381 19.21 -20.04 -24.77
N PRO A 382 19.01 -19.39 -23.61
CA PRO A 382 18.16 -19.91 -22.52
C PRO A 382 16.72 -20.23 -22.94
N ILE A 383 16.11 -19.38 -23.76
CA ILE A 383 14.75 -19.61 -24.22
C ILE A 383 14.64 -20.86 -25.09
N ARG A 384 15.65 -21.14 -25.94
CA ARG A 384 15.71 -22.36 -26.77
C ARG A 384 15.92 -23.60 -25.90
N GLN A 385 16.73 -23.51 -24.82
CA GLN A 385 16.87 -24.59 -23.85
C GLN A 385 15.51 -24.94 -23.23
N ALA A 386 14.74 -23.93 -22.83
CA ALA A 386 13.42 -24.12 -22.24
C ALA A 386 12.43 -24.79 -23.22
N TYR A 387 12.37 -24.36 -24.47
CA TYR A 387 11.52 -25.00 -25.48
C TYR A 387 11.94 -26.44 -25.78
N ARG A 388 13.23 -26.74 -25.83
CA ARG A 388 13.72 -28.12 -26.01
C ARG A 388 13.40 -29.01 -24.83
N LEU A 389 13.50 -28.53 -23.60
CA LEU A 389 13.02 -29.26 -22.43
C LEU A 389 11.52 -29.56 -22.50
N GLN A 390 10.71 -28.58 -22.90
CA GLN A 390 9.27 -28.76 -23.10
C GLN A 390 9.01 -29.88 -24.12
N ASN A 391 9.63 -29.81 -25.30
CA ASN A 391 9.43 -30.78 -26.36
C ASN A 391 9.98 -32.16 -25.99
N PHE A 392 11.11 -32.23 -25.29
CA PHE A 392 11.64 -33.51 -24.79
C PHE A 392 10.61 -34.24 -23.93
N LEU A 393 10.03 -33.56 -22.92
CA LEU A 393 9.03 -34.19 -22.04
C LEU A 393 7.77 -34.58 -22.81
N ARG A 394 7.30 -33.78 -23.74
CA ARG A 394 6.11 -34.03 -24.55
C ARG A 394 6.26 -35.21 -25.51
N THR A 395 7.45 -35.42 -26.01
CA THR A 395 7.73 -36.52 -26.97
C THR A 395 8.14 -37.81 -26.26
N THR A 396 8.78 -37.70 -25.08
CA THR A 396 9.31 -38.89 -24.37
C THR A 396 8.25 -39.54 -23.48
N ALA A 397 7.32 -38.77 -22.91
CA ALA A 397 6.34 -39.32 -21.95
C ALA A 397 4.89 -39.10 -22.43
N LYS A 398 3.98 -39.92 -21.90
CA LYS A 398 2.55 -39.90 -22.23
C LYS A 398 1.71 -39.33 -21.08
N TYR A 399 0.74 -38.49 -21.43
CA TYR A 399 -0.26 -38.04 -20.46
C TYR A 399 -1.21 -39.20 -20.10
N ASP A 400 -1.34 -39.45 -18.81
CA ASP A 400 -2.17 -40.54 -18.28
C ASP A 400 -2.72 -40.19 -16.90
N ILE A 401 -4.05 -40.01 -16.81
CA ILE A 401 -4.76 -39.70 -15.57
C ILE A 401 -4.75 -40.86 -14.56
N THR A 402 -4.44 -42.06 -15.01
CA THR A 402 -4.36 -43.27 -14.16
C THR A 402 -2.96 -43.51 -13.60
N ALA A 403 -1.99 -42.67 -14.00
CA ALA A 403 -0.64 -42.75 -13.46
C ALA A 403 -0.63 -42.47 -11.94
N PRO A 404 0.28 -43.10 -11.19
CA PRO A 404 0.40 -42.84 -9.76
C PRO A 404 0.64 -41.35 -9.48
N PRO A 405 -0.14 -40.75 -8.59
CA PRO A 405 0.04 -39.34 -8.24
C PRO A 405 1.35 -39.12 -7.45
N GLY A 406 1.82 -37.89 -7.43
CA GLY A 406 2.95 -37.47 -6.60
C GLY A 406 4.07 -36.81 -7.39
N HIS A 407 4.74 -35.89 -6.71
CA HIS A 407 5.81 -35.06 -7.26
C HIS A 407 7.06 -35.03 -6.37
N SER A 408 7.24 -36.04 -5.49
CA SER A 408 8.50 -36.22 -4.77
C SER A 408 9.63 -36.60 -5.74
N LEU A 409 10.89 -36.34 -5.38
CA LEU A 409 12.04 -36.67 -6.25
C LEU A 409 12.01 -38.14 -6.72
N LYS A 410 11.63 -39.07 -5.83
CA LYS A 410 11.51 -40.49 -6.20
C LYS A 410 10.35 -40.75 -7.17
N ALA A 411 9.21 -40.09 -7.00
CA ALA A 411 8.08 -40.23 -7.92
C ALA A 411 8.42 -39.66 -9.31
N LEU A 412 9.14 -38.55 -9.35
CA LEU A 412 9.57 -37.93 -10.60
C LEU A 412 10.68 -38.74 -11.29
N GLU A 413 11.62 -39.31 -10.53
CA GLU A 413 12.61 -40.28 -11.04
C GLU A 413 11.90 -41.46 -11.70
N PHE A 414 10.92 -42.08 -11.01
CA PHE A 414 10.13 -43.20 -11.53
C PHE A 414 9.35 -42.81 -12.79
N PHE A 415 8.83 -41.57 -12.85
CA PHE A 415 8.19 -41.03 -14.05
C PHE A 415 9.17 -40.90 -15.22
N LEU A 416 10.36 -40.33 -15.00
CA LEU A 416 11.33 -40.00 -16.06
C LEU A 416 12.15 -41.18 -16.55
N ASP A 417 12.34 -42.21 -15.73
CA ASP A 417 13.24 -43.32 -16.01
C ASP A 417 12.50 -44.65 -16.24
N THR A 418 11.31 -44.85 -15.66
CA THR A 418 10.64 -46.15 -15.65
C THR A 418 9.30 -46.13 -16.38
N THR A 419 8.36 -45.25 -15.98
CA THR A 419 6.99 -45.36 -16.50
C THR A 419 6.73 -44.54 -17.74
N TYR A 420 7.33 -43.38 -17.87
CA TYR A 420 7.07 -42.42 -18.92
C TYR A 420 5.57 -42.06 -19.05
N ARG A 421 4.81 -42.20 -17.95
CA ARG A 421 3.37 -41.92 -17.88
C ARG A 421 3.07 -41.09 -16.65
N GLY A 422 2.37 -39.95 -16.83
CA GLY A 422 2.08 -39.05 -15.75
C GLY A 422 0.97 -38.05 -16.05
N THR A 423 0.55 -37.30 -15.03
CA THR A 423 -0.37 -36.18 -15.16
C THR A 423 0.43 -34.89 -15.34
N SER A 424 -0.24 -33.75 -15.55
CA SER A 424 0.41 -32.44 -15.65
C SER A 424 1.27 -32.08 -14.42
N GLU A 425 1.00 -32.68 -13.26
CA GLU A 425 1.77 -32.56 -12.03
C GLU A 425 3.22 -33.04 -12.21
N GLN A 426 3.42 -34.27 -12.74
CA GLN A 426 4.76 -34.83 -12.97
C GLN A 426 5.48 -34.09 -14.09
N PHE A 427 4.78 -33.76 -15.18
CA PHE A 427 5.37 -33.04 -16.31
C PHE A 427 5.89 -31.66 -15.88
N ALA A 428 5.06 -30.86 -15.21
CA ALA A 428 5.45 -29.50 -14.77
C ALA A 428 6.57 -29.52 -13.74
N SER A 429 6.50 -30.45 -12.77
CA SER A 429 7.52 -30.60 -11.74
C SER A 429 8.87 -31.04 -12.33
N SER A 430 8.86 -32.04 -13.24
CA SER A 430 10.07 -32.49 -13.92
C SER A 430 10.69 -31.40 -14.77
N PHE A 431 9.89 -30.67 -15.54
CA PHE A 431 10.37 -29.53 -16.32
C PHE A 431 11.04 -28.48 -15.42
N ALA A 432 10.38 -28.07 -14.35
CA ALA A 432 10.91 -27.05 -13.46
C ALA A 432 12.22 -27.48 -12.80
N LEU A 433 12.32 -28.72 -12.35
CA LEU A 433 13.56 -29.24 -11.75
C LEU A 433 14.68 -29.43 -12.77
N MET A 434 14.39 -29.91 -14.00
CA MET A 434 15.36 -29.99 -15.07
C MET A 434 15.88 -28.60 -15.46
N ALA A 435 14.99 -27.61 -15.59
CA ALA A 435 15.34 -26.22 -15.87
C ALA A 435 16.27 -25.64 -14.76
N ARG A 436 15.99 -25.91 -13.48
CA ARG A 436 16.82 -25.50 -12.35
C ARG A 436 18.24 -26.08 -12.42
N THR A 437 18.41 -27.33 -12.88
CA THR A 437 19.75 -27.91 -13.05
C THR A 437 20.57 -27.25 -14.14
N LEU A 438 19.92 -26.56 -15.09
CA LEU A 438 20.56 -25.73 -16.12
C LEU A 438 20.79 -24.28 -15.68
N GLY A 439 20.43 -23.93 -14.44
CA GLY A 439 20.51 -22.56 -13.95
C GLY A 439 19.34 -21.66 -14.39
N LEU A 440 18.27 -22.22 -14.92
CA LEU A 440 17.07 -21.48 -15.30
C LEU A 440 16.15 -21.34 -14.08
N PRO A 441 15.81 -20.12 -13.62
CA PRO A 441 14.94 -19.91 -12.47
C PRO A 441 13.52 -20.34 -12.81
N ALA A 442 13.05 -21.45 -12.24
CA ALA A 442 11.81 -22.07 -12.60
C ALA A 442 10.88 -22.30 -11.40
N ARG A 443 9.56 -22.23 -11.66
CA ARG A 443 8.48 -22.49 -10.70
C ARG A 443 7.37 -23.32 -11.34
N VAL A 444 6.51 -23.88 -10.49
CA VAL A 444 5.32 -24.63 -10.92
C VAL A 444 4.07 -23.80 -10.64
N VAL A 445 3.16 -23.76 -11.58
CA VAL A 445 1.86 -23.10 -11.47
C VAL A 445 0.76 -24.13 -11.56
N VAL A 446 -0.24 -24.01 -10.71
CA VAL A 446 -1.47 -24.79 -10.74
C VAL A 446 -2.61 -23.90 -11.17
N GLY A 447 -3.43 -24.36 -12.08
CA GLY A 447 -4.58 -23.63 -12.59
C GLY A 447 -5.48 -24.50 -13.44
N PHE A 448 -6.19 -23.88 -14.36
CA PHE A 448 -7.17 -24.55 -15.20
C PHE A 448 -7.03 -24.09 -16.65
N ARG A 449 -7.33 -24.99 -17.57
CA ARG A 449 -7.59 -24.67 -18.97
C ARG A 449 -8.84 -23.80 -19.08
N PRO A 450 -9.10 -23.17 -20.23
CA PRO A 450 -10.28 -22.31 -20.40
C PRO A 450 -11.60 -22.98 -20.03
N GLY A 451 -11.68 -24.29 -20.18
CA GLY A 451 -12.92 -25.05 -20.05
C GLY A 451 -13.77 -24.96 -21.32
N GLN A 452 -15.00 -25.45 -21.27
CA GLN A 452 -15.90 -25.51 -22.41
C GLN A 452 -16.56 -24.14 -22.63
N ALA A 453 -16.40 -23.57 -23.82
CA ALA A 453 -17.06 -22.32 -24.21
C ALA A 453 -18.53 -22.59 -24.56
N LYS A 454 -19.45 -21.83 -23.95
CA LYS A 454 -20.88 -21.82 -24.28
C LYS A 454 -21.42 -20.40 -24.10
N ASP A 455 -22.03 -19.83 -25.13
CA ASP A 455 -22.66 -18.50 -25.11
C ASP A 455 -21.73 -17.37 -24.61
N GLY A 456 -20.43 -17.42 -24.98
CA GLY A 456 -19.42 -16.44 -24.55
C GLY A 456 -18.96 -16.59 -23.11
N VAL A 457 -19.31 -17.70 -22.45
CA VAL A 457 -18.90 -18.04 -21.08
C VAL A 457 -18.12 -19.37 -21.11
N TYR A 458 -17.00 -19.39 -20.46
CA TYR A 458 -16.16 -20.58 -20.28
C TYR A 458 -16.58 -21.30 -19.01
N HIS A 459 -17.01 -22.55 -19.14
CA HIS A 459 -17.41 -23.42 -18.04
C HIS A 459 -16.24 -24.29 -17.62
N VAL A 460 -15.64 -23.99 -16.48
CA VAL A 460 -14.47 -24.69 -15.97
C VAL A 460 -14.89 -25.77 -14.98
N ARG A 461 -14.46 -26.98 -15.27
CA ARG A 461 -14.73 -28.20 -14.47
C ARG A 461 -13.43 -28.69 -13.83
N SER A 462 -13.55 -29.61 -12.89
CA SER A 462 -12.38 -30.22 -12.23
C SER A 462 -11.45 -30.96 -13.22
N GLY A 463 -11.97 -31.51 -14.29
CA GLY A 463 -11.18 -32.14 -15.37
C GLY A 463 -10.35 -31.16 -16.21
N ASP A 464 -10.60 -29.85 -16.09
CA ASP A 464 -9.82 -28.82 -16.75
C ASP A 464 -8.59 -28.40 -15.96
N VAL A 465 -8.37 -28.98 -14.76
CA VAL A 465 -7.19 -28.68 -13.95
C VAL A 465 -5.92 -29.07 -14.70
N MET A 466 -4.90 -28.22 -14.56
CA MET A 466 -3.58 -28.47 -15.10
C MET A 466 -2.49 -27.79 -14.25
N ALA A 467 -1.30 -28.35 -14.31
CA ALA A 467 -0.08 -27.70 -13.85
C ALA A 467 0.81 -27.39 -15.06
N TRP A 468 1.51 -26.26 -15.00
CA TRP A 468 2.54 -25.88 -15.97
C TRP A 468 3.74 -25.30 -15.26
N ALA A 469 4.83 -25.12 -15.99
CA ALA A 469 6.03 -24.50 -15.45
C ALA A 469 6.19 -23.08 -15.98
N GLU A 470 6.90 -22.24 -15.23
CA GLU A 470 7.29 -20.90 -15.65
C GLU A 470 8.78 -20.67 -15.38
N ILE A 471 9.45 -19.94 -16.27
CA ILE A 471 10.83 -19.51 -16.13
C ILE A 471 10.86 -17.97 -16.06
N LYS A 472 11.66 -17.41 -15.14
CA LYS A 472 11.82 -15.96 -14.97
C LYS A 472 12.97 -15.44 -15.83
N PHE A 473 12.65 -14.48 -16.69
CA PHE A 473 13.64 -13.75 -17.50
C PHE A 473 13.68 -12.28 -17.09
N ASP A 474 14.86 -11.69 -17.15
CA ASP A 474 15.01 -10.24 -16.95
C ASP A 474 14.21 -9.49 -18.02
N LYS A 475 13.52 -8.43 -17.61
CA LYS A 475 12.61 -7.59 -18.43
C LYS A 475 11.41 -8.31 -19.07
N LEU A 476 11.42 -9.63 -19.18
CA LEU A 476 10.30 -10.43 -19.71
C LEU A 476 9.41 -11.03 -18.61
N GLY A 477 9.85 -10.99 -17.36
CA GLY A 477 9.13 -11.59 -16.23
C GLY A 477 9.00 -13.12 -16.37
N TRP A 478 7.93 -13.67 -15.82
CA TRP A 478 7.65 -15.09 -15.86
C TRP A 478 7.03 -15.51 -17.19
N ARG A 479 7.64 -16.52 -17.87
CA ARG A 479 7.17 -17.06 -19.14
C ARG A 479 6.66 -18.48 -18.94
N PRO A 480 5.43 -18.81 -19.39
CA PRO A 480 4.86 -20.13 -19.24
C PRO A 480 5.43 -21.14 -20.25
N PHE A 481 5.56 -22.39 -19.80
CA PHE A 481 5.92 -23.56 -20.60
C PHE A 481 4.98 -24.70 -20.27
N TYR A 482 4.50 -25.40 -21.30
CA TYR A 482 3.48 -26.44 -21.19
C TYR A 482 4.06 -27.81 -21.59
N PRO A 483 4.82 -28.48 -20.71
CA PRO A 483 5.50 -29.73 -21.02
C PRO A 483 4.56 -30.96 -21.16
N THR A 484 3.30 -30.81 -20.74
CA THR A 484 2.31 -31.89 -20.85
C THR A 484 1.87 -32.04 -22.30
N PRO A 485 1.92 -33.26 -22.92
CA PRO A 485 1.42 -33.44 -24.26
C PRO A 485 -0.10 -33.22 -24.34
N GLY A 486 -0.58 -32.70 -25.46
CA GLY A 486 -2.01 -32.50 -25.71
C GLY A 486 -2.78 -33.82 -25.61
N LYS A 487 -4.06 -33.79 -25.23
CA LYS A 487 -4.93 -34.95 -25.27
C LYS A 487 -4.99 -35.44 -26.71
N SER A 488 -4.45 -36.64 -26.96
CA SER A 488 -4.61 -37.35 -28.25
C SER A 488 -6.09 -37.58 -28.49
N GLY A 489 -6.73 -36.80 -29.35
CA GLY A 489 -8.08 -37.09 -29.81
C GLY A 489 -9.16 -36.01 -29.71
N ALA A 490 -8.92 -34.86 -29.10
CA ALA A 490 -9.88 -33.76 -29.13
C ALA A 490 -9.38 -32.65 -30.06
N LYS A 491 -9.95 -32.54 -31.24
CA LYS A 491 -9.92 -31.32 -32.06
C LYS A 491 -10.86 -30.30 -31.41
N ASP A 492 -10.41 -29.67 -30.32
CA ASP A 492 -11.03 -28.46 -29.85
C ASP A 492 -10.20 -27.27 -30.39
N ASP A 493 -10.75 -26.63 -31.40
CA ASP A 493 -10.17 -25.48 -32.13
C ASP A 493 -9.90 -24.22 -31.24
N HIS A 494 -10.02 -24.35 -29.92
CA HIS A 494 -9.90 -23.25 -28.97
C HIS A 494 -9.00 -23.54 -27.76
N ASP A 495 -8.14 -24.55 -27.82
CA ASP A 495 -7.25 -24.84 -26.70
C ASP A 495 -6.01 -23.92 -26.73
N VAL A 496 -5.93 -23.00 -25.76
CA VAL A 496 -4.79 -22.08 -25.57
C VAL A 496 -3.48 -22.86 -25.40
N VAL A 497 -3.54 -24.08 -24.87
CA VAL A 497 -2.36 -24.94 -24.75
C VAL A 497 -1.92 -25.40 -26.13
N SER A 498 -2.84 -25.79 -27.00
CA SER A 498 -2.50 -26.17 -28.39
C SER A 498 -1.94 -25.00 -29.19
N SER A 499 -2.52 -23.81 -29.06
CA SER A 499 -1.99 -22.62 -29.74
C SER A 499 -0.63 -22.17 -29.18
N ALA A 500 -0.38 -22.24 -27.89
CA ALA A 500 0.92 -21.98 -27.28
C ALA A 500 1.97 -23.03 -27.69
N ILE A 501 1.54 -24.25 -27.93
CA ILE A 501 2.37 -25.34 -28.44
C ILE A 501 2.75 -25.10 -29.90
N GLU A 502 1.78 -24.81 -30.77
CA GLU A 502 2.02 -24.48 -32.19
C GLU A 502 2.93 -23.25 -32.33
N GLU A 503 2.72 -22.24 -31.49
CA GLU A 503 3.57 -21.06 -31.46
C GLU A 503 5.00 -21.40 -31.01
N SER A 504 5.16 -22.29 -30.00
CA SER A 504 6.48 -22.73 -29.55
C SER A 504 7.21 -23.57 -30.61
N GLU A 505 6.51 -24.47 -31.32
CA GLU A 505 7.06 -25.26 -32.41
C GLU A 505 7.43 -24.39 -33.62
N LYS A 506 6.60 -23.39 -33.95
CA LYS A 506 6.90 -22.42 -34.98
C LYS A 506 8.11 -21.57 -34.63
N LEU A 507 8.21 -21.09 -33.39
CA LEU A 507 9.36 -20.36 -32.89
C LEU A 507 10.63 -21.23 -32.94
N GLU A 508 10.56 -22.51 -32.56
CA GLU A 508 11.70 -23.43 -32.64
C GLU A 508 12.15 -23.67 -34.09
N GLY A 509 11.21 -23.82 -35.03
CA GLY A 509 11.48 -23.93 -36.45
C GLY A 509 12.14 -22.68 -37.03
N GLU A 510 11.71 -21.48 -36.62
CA GLU A 510 12.29 -20.21 -37.03
C GLU A 510 13.65 -19.95 -36.36
N PHE A 511 13.89 -20.42 -35.14
CA PHE A 511 15.20 -20.33 -34.44
C PHE A 511 16.26 -21.17 -35.15
N GLY A 512 15.89 -22.28 -35.77
CA GLY A 512 16.80 -23.11 -36.55
C GLY A 512 17.40 -22.42 -37.80
N GLN A 513 16.73 -21.37 -38.29
CA GLN A 513 17.16 -20.61 -39.50
C GLN A 513 17.96 -19.34 -39.21
N SER A 514 17.99 -18.85 -37.96
CA SER A 514 18.76 -17.66 -37.58
C SER A 514 20.12 -18.06 -37.01
N GLY A 515 21.19 -17.80 -37.75
CA GLY A 515 22.56 -18.12 -37.36
C GLY A 515 22.97 -17.47 -36.04
N ALA A 516 23.71 -18.23 -35.25
CA ALA A 516 24.15 -17.92 -33.91
C ALA A 516 24.94 -16.59 -33.81
N SER A 517 24.43 -15.66 -33.05
CA SER A 517 25.24 -14.58 -32.48
C SER A 517 25.72 -15.04 -31.08
N LYS A 518 27.04 -15.12 -30.90
CA LYS A 518 27.66 -15.54 -29.64
C LYS A 518 27.25 -14.62 -28.50
N ALA A 519 26.59 -15.19 -27.51
CA ALA A 519 26.32 -14.50 -26.24
C ALA A 519 27.64 -14.17 -25.51
N LYS A 520 27.78 -12.93 -25.07
CA LYS A 520 28.92 -12.42 -24.31
C LYS A 520 28.81 -12.98 -22.89
N GLU A 521 29.88 -13.60 -22.42
CA GLU A 521 30.01 -14.20 -21.09
C GLU A 521 29.71 -13.17 -19.97
N PRO A 522 28.98 -13.52 -18.91
CA PRO A 522 28.69 -12.58 -17.83
C PRO A 522 29.94 -12.31 -16.98
N ALA A 523 30.13 -11.04 -16.62
CA ALA A 523 31.23 -10.57 -15.76
C ALA A 523 31.18 -11.18 -14.36
N PRO A 524 32.35 -11.33 -13.68
CA PRO A 524 32.46 -12.06 -12.42
C PRO A 524 31.80 -11.33 -11.24
N LYS A 525 31.22 -12.13 -10.38
CA LYS A 525 30.45 -11.83 -9.17
C LYS A 525 31.14 -10.83 -8.22
N GLY A 526 30.45 -9.73 -7.95
CA GLY A 526 30.74 -8.90 -6.76
C GLY A 526 30.46 -9.68 -5.46
N LYS A 527 31.35 -9.51 -4.48
CA LYS A 527 31.22 -10.11 -3.15
C LYS A 527 29.96 -9.62 -2.46
N PRO A 528 29.24 -10.46 -1.69
CA PRO A 528 28.10 -10.03 -0.93
C PRO A 528 28.50 -8.98 0.12
N VAL A 529 27.84 -7.84 0.09
CA VAL A 529 27.92 -6.81 1.13
C VAL A 529 27.10 -7.31 2.33
N PRO A 530 27.63 -7.28 3.55
CA PRO A 530 26.85 -7.65 4.72
C PRO A 530 25.72 -6.66 4.93
N VAL A 531 24.51 -7.18 4.95
CA VAL A 531 23.31 -6.43 5.31
C VAL A 531 23.42 -6.09 6.80
N ALA A 532 23.63 -4.83 7.11
CA ALA A 532 23.52 -4.33 8.47
C ALA A 532 22.05 -4.43 8.90
N GLU A 533 21.77 -5.19 9.95
CA GLU A 533 20.47 -5.19 10.62
C GLU A 533 20.23 -3.79 11.21
N SER A 534 19.52 -2.97 10.47
CA SER A 534 19.02 -1.70 10.96
C SER A 534 17.71 -1.95 11.70
N THR A 535 17.79 -2.05 13.01
CA THR A 535 16.63 -1.94 13.89
C THR A 535 16.17 -0.48 13.89
N SER A 536 15.45 -0.10 12.87
CA SER A 536 14.90 1.24 12.72
C SER A 536 13.69 1.40 13.65
N HIS A 537 13.85 2.18 14.71
CA HIS A 537 12.81 2.50 15.71
C HIS A 537 12.01 3.76 15.31
N TRP A 538 11.90 4.07 14.02
CA TRP A 538 11.25 5.27 13.52
C TRP A 538 9.74 5.35 13.83
N TRP A 539 9.07 4.23 14.08
CA TRP A 539 7.66 4.18 14.50
C TRP A 539 7.41 4.84 15.87
N VAL A 540 8.47 5.06 16.67
CA VAL A 540 8.40 5.82 17.94
C VAL A 540 8.34 7.33 17.68
N ILE A 541 8.77 7.80 16.51
CA ILE A 541 8.88 9.23 16.20
C ILE A 541 7.50 9.90 16.15
N ALA A 542 6.51 9.28 15.53
CA ALA A 542 5.17 9.88 15.41
C ALA A 542 4.50 10.15 16.77
N PRO A 543 4.39 9.19 17.71
CA PRO A 543 3.87 9.46 19.05
C PRO A 543 4.74 10.44 19.85
N VAL A 544 6.06 10.43 19.66
CA VAL A 544 6.97 11.39 20.32
C VAL A 544 6.74 12.83 19.81
N VAL A 545 6.54 13.01 18.50
CA VAL A 545 6.23 14.34 17.93
C VAL A 545 4.87 14.85 18.42
N VAL A 546 3.86 13.97 18.48
CA VAL A 546 2.54 14.33 19.03
C VAL A 546 2.63 14.65 20.52
N ALA A 547 3.36 13.87 21.31
CA ALA A 547 3.58 14.13 22.73
C ALA A 547 4.39 15.41 22.96
N ALA A 548 5.42 15.67 22.17
CA ALA A 548 6.19 16.91 22.21
C ALA A 548 5.34 18.14 21.85
N TYR A 549 4.45 18.01 20.86
CA TYR A 549 3.52 19.08 20.50
C TYR A 549 2.50 19.37 21.62
N LEU A 550 1.91 18.35 22.21
CA LEU A 550 1.00 18.48 23.35
C LEU A 550 1.70 19.08 24.56
N LEU A 551 2.92 18.66 24.85
CA LEU A 551 3.78 19.25 25.87
C LEU A 551 4.06 20.73 25.60
N LEU A 552 4.40 21.09 24.36
CA LEU A 552 4.60 22.47 23.95
C LEU A 552 3.32 23.31 24.10
N ALA A 553 2.17 22.77 23.73
CA ALA A 553 0.87 23.45 23.88
C ALA A 553 0.51 23.72 25.36
N LEU A 554 0.90 22.82 26.27
CA LEU A 554 0.69 22.97 27.70
C LEU A 554 1.76 23.87 28.38
N VAL A 555 3.03 23.73 27.98
CA VAL A 555 4.16 24.43 28.62
C VAL A 555 4.31 25.86 28.13
N LEU A 556 3.97 26.15 26.85
CA LEU A 556 4.17 27.46 26.25
C LEU A 556 3.37 28.61 26.94
N PRO A 557 2.08 28.40 27.32
CA PRO A 557 1.32 29.41 28.07
C PRO A 557 1.93 29.67 29.45
N TRP A 558 2.33 28.60 30.16
CA TRP A 558 3.00 28.72 31.46
C TRP A 558 4.35 29.42 31.36
N TRP A 559 5.18 29.06 30.37
CA TRP A 559 6.48 29.70 30.14
C TRP A 559 6.34 31.19 29.78
N ARG A 560 5.33 31.53 28.95
CA ARG A 560 5.01 32.95 28.61
C ARG A 560 4.58 33.74 29.82
N ARG A 561 3.72 33.19 30.68
CA ARG A 561 3.31 33.80 31.92
C ARG A 561 4.52 34.03 32.84
N ARG A 562 5.39 33.05 32.96
CA ARG A 562 6.64 33.15 33.73
C ARG A 562 7.61 34.20 33.14
N SER A 563 7.77 34.18 31.82
CA SER A 563 8.63 35.16 31.10
C SER A 563 8.14 36.60 31.25
N ARG A 564 6.82 36.81 31.21
CA ARG A 564 6.22 38.15 31.44
C ARG A 564 6.43 38.63 32.88
N ARG A 565 6.35 37.73 33.85
CA ARG A 565 6.61 38.04 35.27
C ARG A 565 8.07 38.35 35.56
N GLY A 566 9.00 37.78 34.84
CA GLY A 566 10.44 38.02 34.97
C GLY A 566 11.01 39.08 34.06
N ALA A 567 10.18 39.80 33.30
CA ALA A 567 10.66 40.79 32.34
C ALA A 567 11.29 42.02 33.04
N THR A 568 12.37 42.51 32.51
CA THR A 568 13.01 43.77 32.91
C THR A 568 13.02 44.74 31.73
N PRO A 569 12.79 46.07 31.91
CA PRO A 569 12.49 46.80 33.14
C PRO A 569 11.05 46.57 33.65
N ASP A 570 10.76 47.08 34.87
CA ASP A 570 9.46 46.90 35.54
C ASP A 570 8.26 47.37 34.70
N ALA A 571 8.43 48.38 33.86
CA ALA A 571 7.43 48.80 32.87
C ALA A 571 6.96 47.64 31.97
N ARG A 572 7.85 46.73 31.53
CA ARG A 572 7.49 45.56 30.75
C ARG A 572 6.74 44.50 31.58
N ARG A 573 7.03 44.41 32.87
CA ARG A 573 6.31 43.53 33.81
C ARG A 573 4.88 43.98 34.03
N VAL A 574 4.65 45.28 34.22
CA VAL A 574 3.31 45.88 34.34
C VAL A 574 2.50 45.65 33.05
N MET A 575 3.10 45.97 31.89
CA MET A 575 2.43 45.69 30.61
C MET A 575 2.19 44.19 30.38
N GLY A 576 3.06 43.33 30.91
CA GLY A 576 2.88 41.89 30.89
C GLY A 576 1.66 41.41 31.67
N ALA A 577 1.45 41.98 32.87
CA ALA A 577 0.27 41.74 33.72
C ALA A 577 -1.00 42.25 33.04
N TRP A 578 -1.00 43.47 32.50
CA TRP A 578 -2.12 44.01 31.71
C TRP A 578 -2.51 43.11 30.52
N HIS A 579 -1.52 42.67 29.74
CA HIS A 579 -1.75 41.79 28.64
C HIS A 579 -2.28 40.42 29.08
N GLN A 580 -1.86 39.91 30.23
CA GLN A 580 -2.35 38.67 30.79
C GLN A 580 -3.83 38.80 31.19
N ALA A 581 -4.18 39.82 31.97
CA ALA A 581 -5.56 40.09 32.38
C ALA A 581 -6.51 40.26 31.17
N CYS A 582 -6.09 41.05 30.16
CA CYS A 582 -6.86 41.17 28.92
C CYS A 582 -7.00 39.82 28.16
N GLN A 583 -6.02 38.92 28.27
CA GLN A 583 -6.10 37.59 27.65
C GLN A 583 -7.05 36.66 28.41
N ASP A 584 -7.04 36.70 29.73
CA ASP A 584 -7.90 35.93 30.58
C ASP A 584 -9.37 36.37 30.47
N LEU A 585 -9.61 37.68 30.24
CA LEU A 585 -10.93 38.23 29.92
C LEU A 585 -11.36 38.06 28.46
N GLY A 586 -10.56 37.44 27.61
CA GLY A 586 -10.90 37.17 26.19
C GLY A 586 -11.04 38.47 25.34
N VAL A 587 -10.42 39.58 25.72
CA VAL A 587 -10.55 40.83 24.99
C VAL A 587 -9.91 40.74 23.61
N VAL A 588 -10.72 40.82 22.56
CA VAL A 588 -10.31 40.82 21.15
C VAL A 588 -10.12 42.29 20.71
N GLY A 589 -9.08 42.57 19.90
CA GLY A 589 -8.84 43.95 19.37
C GLY A 589 -8.08 44.88 20.30
N LYS A 590 -7.16 44.40 21.13
CA LYS A 590 -6.39 45.12 22.13
C LYS A 590 -5.64 46.38 21.65
N HIS A 591 -5.39 46.51 20.37
CA HIS A 591 -4.63 47.62 19.79
C HIS A 591 -5.51 48.81 19.39
N SER A 592 -6.83 48.58 19.29
CA SER A 592 -7.81 49.61 18.93
C SER A 592 -8.59 50.17 20.12
N LEU A 593 -8.44 49.57 21.31
CA LEU A 593 -9.12 50.02 22.54
C LEU A 593 -8.14 50.58 23.55
N THR A 594 -8.52 51.64 24.19
CA THR A 594 -7.79 52.21 25.35
C THR A 594 -8.03 51.34 26.59
N ALA A 595 -7.14 51.42 27.58
CA ALA A 595 -7.31 50.70 28.83
C ALA A 595 -8.63 51.07 29.54
N SER A 596 -9.03 52.33 29.47
CA SER A 596 -10.29 52.83 30.02
C SER A 596 -11.53 52.23 29.32
N GLU A 597 -11.50 52.06 28.00
CA GLU A 597 -12.59 51.44 27.26
C GLU A 597 -12.71 49.93 27.57
N ILE A 598 -11.59 49.27 27.85
CA ILE A 598 -11.60 47.85 28.27
C ILE A 598 -12.23 47.71 29.65
N VAL A 599 -11.86 48.59 30.59
CA VAL A 599 -12.48 48.62 31.94
C VAL A 599 -13.98 48.88 31.84
N ALA A 600 -14.40 49.84 31.01
CA ALA A 600 -15.82 50.18 30.84
C ALA A 600 -16.65 48.98 30.27
N ARG A 601 -16.02 48.10 29.52
CA ARG A 601 -16.68 46.88 28.98
C ARG A 601 -16.74 45.71 29.97
N HIS A 602 -15.95 45.77 31.04
CA HIS A 602 -15.86 44.73 32.06
C HIS A 602 -16.04 45.34 33.48
N PRO A 603 -17.16 46.01 33.80
CA PRO A 603 -17.37 46.73 35.06
C PRO A 603 -17.46 45.79 36.29
N ALA A 604 -17.67 44.51 36.07
CA ALA A 604 -17.77 43.50 37.15
C ALA A 604 -16.40 43.05 37.69
N VAL A 605 -15.28 43.49 37.08
CA VAL A 605 -13.91 43.11 37.50
C VAL A 605 -13.26 44.33 38.16
N GLU A 606 -13.41 44.44 39.48
CA GLU A 606 -12.95 45.59 40.26
C GLU A 606 -11.44 45.82 40.15
N GLU A 607 -10.64 44.73 40.09
CA GLU A 607 -9.17 44.79 39.99
C GLU A 607 -8.66 45.27 38.63
N LEU A 608 -9.51 45.27 37.60
CA LEU A 608 -9.12 45.73 36.26
C LEU A 608 -8.87 47.24 36.21
N GLN A 609 -9.57 48.04 37.04
CA GLN A 609 -9.43 49.48 37.08
C GLN A 609 -8.06 49.95 37.60
N PRO A 610 -7.54 49.44 38.75
CA PRO A 610 -6.19 49.79 39.19
C PRO A 610 -5.10 49.25 38.27
N LEU A 611 -5.31 48.07 37.68
CA LEU A 611 -4.36 47.52 36.70
C LEU A 611 -4.31 48.34 35.42
N ALA A 612 -5.44 48.87 34.94
CA ALA A 612 -5.52 49.77 33.80
C ALA A 612 -4.83 51.12 34.08
N ALA A 613 -4.96 51.64 35.30
CA ALA A 613 -4.26 52.83 35.72
C ALA A 613 -2.73 52.67 35.67
N LEU A 614 -2.21 51.54 36.17
CA LEU A 614 -0.79 51.22 36.08
C LEU A 614 -0.33 51.04 34.64
N ALA A 615 -1.13 50.37 33.80
CA ALA A 615 -0.82 50.20 32.37
C ALA A 615 -0.78 51.54 31.61
N ASN A 616 -1.71 52.46 31.91
CA ASN A 616 -1.71 53.81 31.36
C ASN A 616 -0.49 54.63 31.87
N HIS A 617 -0.14 54.50 33.15
CA HIS A 617 1.04 55.15 33.71
C HIS A 617 2.32 54.73 32.95
N VAL A 618 2.52 53.44 32.74
CA VAL A 618 3.64 52.93 31.93
C VAL A 618 3.63 53.46 30.50
N ARG A 619 2.44 53.65 29.91
CA ARG A 619 2.32 54.09 28.53
C ARG A 619 2.61 55.57 28.32
N TYR A 620 2.29 56.41 29.31
CA TYR A 620 2.37 57.86 29.18
C TYR A 620 3.45 58.51 30.06
N ALA A 621 3.92 57.84 31.11
CA ALA A 621 4.95 58.36 32.03
C ALA A 621 5.86 57.22 32.57
N PRO A 622 6.60 56.48 31.70
CA PRO A 622 7.33 55.29 32.09
C PRO A 622 8.44 55.50 33.12
N ASP A 623 9.00 56.71 33.18
CA ASP A 623 10.14 57.03 34.03
C ASP A 623 9.74 57.36 35.49
N THR A 624 8.44 57.48 35.80
CA THR A 624 7.91 57.80 37.12
C THR A 624 7.14 56.70 37.78
N LEU A 625 7.45 55.44 37.41
CA LEU A 625 6.76 54.27 37.95
C LEU A 625 6.99 54.13 39.46
N PRO A 626 5.92 53.91 40.27
CA PRO A 626 6.06 53.69 41.69
C PRO A 626 6.91 52.46 42.01
N PRO A 627 7.71 52.48 43.07
CA PRO A 627 8.36 51.27 43.58
C PRO A 627 7.26 50.25 43.88
N HIS A 628 7.45 48.99 43.48
CA HIS A 628 6.49 47.89 43.61
C HIS A 628 5.34 47.85 42.57
N ALA A 629 5.20 48.81 41.64
CA ALA A 629 4.15 48.81 40.62
C ALA A 629 4.04 47.49 39.84
N ALA A 630 5.16 46.84 39.56
CA ALA A 630 5.19 45.55 38.86
C ALA A 630 4.60 44.41 39.70
N SER A 631 4.83 44.38 41.01
CA SER A 631 4.28 43.36 41.90
C SER A 631 2.77 43.56 42.14
N GLU A 632 2.34 44.80 42.24
CA GLU A 632 0.93 45.19 42.34
C GLU A 632 0.15 44.83 41.06
N ALA A 633 0.71 45.15 39.90
CA ALA A 633 0.10 44.79 38.61
C ALA A 633 -0.16 43.27 38.46
N TRP A 634 0.78 42.46 38.90
CA TRP A 634 0.57 41.00 38.86
C TRP A 634 -0.42 40.52 39.90
N ARG A 635 -0.49 41.17 41.10
CA ARG A 635 -1.53 40.87 42.10
C ARG A 635 -2.92 41.13 41.54
N TYR A 636 -3.14 42.29 40.88
CA TYR A 636 -4.41 42.59 40.22
C TYR A 636 -4.72 41.72 38.99
N SER A 637 -3.71 41.22 38.29
CA SER A 637 -3.90 40.34 37.16
C SER A 637 -4.22 38.91 37.57
N ASP A 638 -3.82 38.47 38.76
CA ASP A 638 -4.07 37.13 39.29
C ASP A 638 -5.37 37.05 40.13
N ALA A 639 -5.92 38.18 40.58
CA ALA A 639 -7.22 38.29 41.23
C ALA A 639 -8.37 38.30 40.21
#